data_5c28256ba85acef63fe2b92d45213223
#
_entry.id   5c28256ba85acef63fe2b92d45213223
#
_cell.length_a   1.000
_cell.length_b   1.000
_cell.length_c   1.000
_cell.angle_alpha   90.00
_cell.angle_beta   90.00
_cell.angle_gamma   90.00
#
_symmetry.space_group_name_H-M   'P 1'
#
loop_
_entity.id
_entity.type
_entity.pdbx_description
1 polymer ?
#
loop_
_entity_poly.entity_id
_entity_poly.type
_entity_poly.pdbx_seq_one_letter_code
_entity_poly.pdbx_strand_id
1 'polypeptide(L)'
;MLNRIRRCFSTLPLTLVMWQVITPLTLATPPRNPDKTVECELLVVGGGLAGTGAAYEGLLAGKTVCLTEITDWVGGQLSSQGTSALDERPTQRTQLIYPRGYLELRERLKDYYGELNPGDCWVSESCFIPEDGHKILKGMLEDAARKGRGQLNWFPSTVIKDLSIEKNPNGGTGKQIMSAIAIQHSPKDGAAPLNTYPLSQTIEDAYTYEDSELFNKTIIKFVPKPHDKAEPADWYVIEATETGEIIALADVPYRLGIDPRSYLEPSSSSTSGDPYCTQGFTYTFAMETTAEPQQHQLPDFYAQYAPYYSYELERLADFDLVYTYRRIWSPQKGEQKTFGGLSFTVPTPGDISMQNWTWGNDYRPGTAKDNLIYTREQLEQMGQLEPGKWMGGLRTETLRKGEEHSIGYFYWLVSGDTDSQLGDGVKTPDPYHVYMKGLDSPMGTVHGLSKYPYMREARRIIGRESFLYENGFMVNEIDISRRNYQDDFYKTNLSPATYRRLHAALAGLEGFKVLRGDASPEQITRRKRSTIYPDSLGIGHYAIDFHPCMTEYPAEKPGNTERKGERVGQGQAYPFQVPLRSMLPQNIDNLIVTGKSIAVSHIAAAAYRVHSFEWSSGAAAGTTAAFAIEEQLLPYQLVEEPIFRSKKLQELRQRLDANDNPTNFPNTSIFNDNWDDWR
;
A
#
# COMPACT_ATOMS: atom_id res chain seq x y z
N MET A 1 -27.33 0.60 87.70
CA MET A 1 -26.06 0.58 88.43
C MET A 1 -24.90 0.96 87.52
N LEU A 2 -24.38 2.15 87.76
CA LEU A 2 -22.98 2.53 87.84
C LEU A 2 -22.09 2.12 86.59
N ASN A 3 -21.26 2.90 85.94
CA ASN A 3 -20.72 4.23 86.25
C ASN A 3 -20.05 4.80 85.01
N ARG A 4 -20.04 6.09 84.85
CA ARG A 4 -19.33 6.97 83.94
C ARG A 4 -17.80 6.72 83.95
N ILE A 5 -17.14 6.91 82.77
CA ILE A 5 -15.96 7.76 82.68
C ILE A 5 -15.86 8.35 81.26
N ARG A 6 -15.89 9.66 81.22
CA ARG A 6 -15.55 10.50 80.02
C ARG A 6 -14.04 10.50 79.84
N ARG A 7 -13.57 10.36 78.55
CA ARG A 7 -12.30 10.93 78.18
C ARG A 7 -12.47 11.68 76.84
N CYS A 8 -12.18 12.97 76.88
CA CYS A 8 -11.97 13.86 75.75
C CYS A 8 -10.80 13.39 74.88
N PHE A 9 -10.99 13.30 73.56
CA PHE A 9 -9.89 13.37 72.65
C PHE A 9 -10.19 14.47 71.63
N SER A 10 -9.27 15.44 71.57
CA SER A 10 -9.22 16.56 70.68
C SER A 10 -8.99 16.09 69.26
N THR A 11 -9.87 16.49 68.33
CA THR A 11 -9.67 16.32 66.89
C THR A 11 -8.79 17.39 66.35
N LEU A 12 -7.58 17.00 65.86
CA LEU A 12 -6.79 17.80 64.93
C LEU A 12 -7.24 17.47 63.49
N PRO A 13 -7.46 18.46 62.63
CA PRO A 13 -7.70 18.21 61.25
C PRO A 13 -6.39 17.89 60.52
N LEU A 14 -6.24 16.69 59.97
CA LEU A 14 -5.19 16.33 59.03
C LEU A 14 -5.54 16.94 57.66
N THR A 15 -4.91 18.05 57.32
CA THR A 15 -4.94 18.60 55.96
C THR A 15 -4.03 17.73 55.07
N LEU A 16 -4.62 16.90 54.25
CA LEU A 16 -3.95 16.15 53.17
C LEU A 16 -3.59 17.16 52.08
N VAL A 17 -2.36 17.60 52.01
CA VAL A 17 -1.81 18.32 50.83
C VAL A 17 -1.51 17.30 49.78
N MET A 18 -2.44 17.15 48.77
CA MET A 18 -2.14 16.47 47.54
C MET A 18 -1.11 17.26 46.76
N TRP A 19 0.10 16.81 46.76
CA TRP A 19 1.10 17.21 45.77
C TRP A 19 0.69 16.58 44.43
N GLN A 20 0.13 17.38 43.54
CA GLN A 20 0.07 17.02 42.13
C GLN A 20 1.52 17.06 41.63
N VAL A 21 2.08 15.87 41.43
CA VAL A 21 3.29 15.71 40.64
C VAL A 21 2.91 16.00 39.20
N ILE A 22 3.10 17.24 38.76
CA ILE A 22 3.12 17.57 37.33
C ILE A 22 4.41 16.92 36.82
N THR A 23 4.30 15.71 36.29
CA THR A 23 5.35 15.14 35.45
C THR A 23 5.48 16.05 34.23
N PRO A 24 6.62 16.69 34.00
CA PRO A 24 6.85 17.38 32.75
C PRO A 24 6.75 16.32 31.63
N LEU A 25 5.95 16.59 30.59
CA LEU A 25 6.06 15.90 29.32
C LEU A 25 7.48 16.12 28.84
N THR A 26 8.36 15.16 29.09
CA THR A 26 9.66 15.11 28.46
C THR A 26 9.42 14.78 27.01
N LEU A 27 9.42 15.80 26.15
CA LEU A 27 9.69 15.64 24.74
C LEU A 27 11.01 14.85 24.65
N ALA A 28 10.94 13.61 24.17
CA ALA A 28 12.15 12.81 23.98
C ALA A 28 12.98 13.51 22.91
N THR A 29 14.02 14.15 23.34
CA THR A 29 15.08 14.60 22.45
C THR A 29 15.74 13.34 21.90
N PRO A 30 16.04 13.26 20.60
CA PRO A 30 16.82 12.15 20.06
C PRO A 30 18.11 12.00 20.89
N PRO A 31 18.63 10.78 21.08
CA PRO A 31 19.78 10.51 21.93
C PRO A 31 21.05 11.23 21.47
N ARG A 32 21.07 11.73 20.23
CA ARG A 32 22.10 12.66 19.71
C ARG A 32 21.43 13.77 18.90
N ASN A 33 22.09 14.92 18.82
CA ASN A 33 21.67 16.03 17.97
C ASN A 33 21.65 15.58 16.51
N PRO A 34 20.71 16.08 15.68
CA PRO A 34 20.73 15.84 14.24
C PRO A 34 22.05 16.27 13.61
N ASP A 35 22.62 15.42 12.74
CA ASP A 35 23.85 15.72 12.02
C ASP A 35 23.62 16.82 10.96
N LYS A 36 22.39 16.89 10.43
CA LYS A 36 21.98 17.94 9.49
C LYS A 36 20.50 18.28 9.63
N THR A 37 20.17 19.53 9.29
CA THR A 37 18.79 20.01 9.15
C THR A 37 18.51 20.27 7.67
N VAL A 38 17.37 19.85 7.18
CA VAL A 38 16.95 19.99 5.77
C VAL A 38 15.59 20.64 5.71
N GLU A 39 15.49 21.69 4.90
CA GLU A 39 14.26 22.44 4.69
C GLU A 39 13.49 21.89 3.49
N CYS A 40 12.18 21.69 3.65
CA CYS A 40 11.29 21.16 2.63
C CYS A 40 9.98 21.98 2.58
N GLU A 41 9.41 22.14 1.39
CA GLU A 41 8.01 22.53 1.23
C GLU A 41 7.11 21.28 1.25
N LEU A 42 7.57 20.19 0.65
CA LEU A 42 6.91 18.89 0.69
C LEU A 42 7.90 17.84 1.23
N LEU A 43 7.51 17.15 2.30
CA LEU A 43 8.20 15.95 2.76
C LEU A 43 7.38 14.74 2.33
N VAL A 44 7.85 14.03 1.31
CA VAL A 44 7.26 12.77 0.83
C VAL A 44 7.97 11.61 1.51
N VAL A 45 7.25 10.89 2.35
CA VAL A 45 7.76 9.73 3.10
C VAL A 45 7.32 8.45 2.40
N GLY A 46 8.29 7.71 1.86
CA GLY A 46 8.09 6.54 1.01
C GLY A 46 8.24 6.87 -0.47
N GLY A 47 9.29 6.30 -1.09
CA GLY A 47 9.59 6.43 -2.51
C GLY A 47 8.91 5.35 -3.37
N GLY A 48 7.82 4.72 -2.88
CA GLY A 48 6.96 3.84 -3.65
C GLY A 48 6.33 4.57 -4.85
N LEU A 49 5.48 3.88 -5.60
CA LEU A 49 4.92 4.48 -6.82
C LEU A 49 4.04 5.70 -6.54
N ALA A 50 3.27 5.66 -5.45
CA ALA A 50 2.47 6.80 -5.01
C ALA A 50 3.34 7.99 -4.57
N GLY A 51 4.41 7.74 -3.80
CA GLY A 51 5.37 8.78 -3.39
C GLY A 51 6.12 9.36 -4.57
N THR A 52 6.49 8.53 -5.55
CA THR A 52 7.10 8.99 -6.81
C THR A 52 6.15 9.90 -7.57
N GLY A 53 4.86 9.55 -7.69
CA GLY A 53 3.85 10.39 -8.34
C GLY A 53 3.63 11.72 -7.61
N ALA A 54 3.64 11.70 -6.27
CA ALA A 54 3.51 12.91 -5.46
C ALA A 54 4.73 13.84 -5.61
N ALA A 55 5.93 13.27 -5.55
CA ALA A 55 7.17 14.04 -5.76
C ALA A 55 7.24 14.61 -7.17
N TYR A 56 6.87 13.84 -8.20
CA TYR A 56 6.83 14.27 -9.60
C TYR A 56 5.97 15.53 -9.80
N GLU A 57 4.73 15.52 -9.29
CA GLU A 57 3.82 16.68 -9.41
C GLU A 57 4.28 17.87 -8.55
N GLY A 58 4.78 17.63 -7.34
CA GLY A 58 5.36 18.68 -6.50
C GLY A 58 6.55 19.37 -7.16
N LEU A 59 7.43 18.62 -7.81
CA LEU A 59 8.58 19.14 -8.55
C LEU A 59 8.15 19.95 -9.78
N LEU A 60 7.16 19.46 -10.55
CA LEU A 60 6.60 20.20 -11.69
C LEU A 60 5.91 21.49 -11.25
N ALA A 61 5.38 21.54 -10.03
CA ALA A 61 4.83 22.76 -9.42
C ALA A 61 5.90 23.70 -8.83
N GLY A 62 7.19 23.43 -9.04
CA GLY A 62 8.30 24.27 -8.59
C GLY A 62 8.64 24.17 -7.11
N LYS A 63 8.18 23.14 -6.41
CA LYS A 63 8.39 22.99 -4.96
C LYS A 63 9.72 22.37 -4.60
N THR A 64 10.20 22.66 -3.38
CA THR A 64 11.31 21.95 -2.74
C THR A 64 10.77 20.66 -2.12
N VAL A 65 11.04 19.53 -2.77
CA VAL A 65 10.57 18.21 -2.37
C VAL A 65 11.70 17.42 -1.73
N CYS A 66 11.49 16.97 -0.51
CA CYS A 66 12.32 15.97 0.15
C CYS A 66 11.62 14.62 0.02
N LEU A 67 12.26 13.65 -0.62
CA LEU A 67 11.73 12.30 -0.83
C LEU A 67 12.60 11.30 -0.08
N THR A 68 12.01 10.57 0.88
CA THR A 68 12.71 9.50 1.63
C THR A 68 12.25 8.14 1.17
N GLU A 69 13.13 7.14 1.23
CA GLU A 69 12.79 5.76 0.96
C GLU A 69 13.68 4.82 1.79
N ILE A 70 13.08 3.79 2.39
CA ILE A 70 13.79 2.80 3.22
C ILE A 70 14.83 2.01 2.41
N THR A 71 14.56 1.79 1.12
CA THR A 71 15.49 1.16 0.18
C THR A 71 16.34 2.23 -0.54
N ASP A 72 17.27 1.79 -1.37
CA ASP A 72 18.05 2.65 -2.24
C ASP A 72 17.39 2.90 -3.62
N TRP A 73 16.20 2.32 -3.87
CA TRP A 73 15.46 2.41 -5.13
C TRP A 73 14.12 3.14 -4.97
N VAL A 74 13.83 4.08 -5.86
CA VAL A 74 12.52 4.71 -6.02
C VAL A 74 11.65 3.86 -6.96
N GLY A 75 10.32 3.88 -6.76
CA GLY A 75 9.34 3.23 -7.62
C GLY A 75 8.56 2.07 -6.99
N GLY A 76 8.94 1.61 -5.81
CA GLY A 76 8.19 0.61 -5.03
C GLY A 76 7.86 -0.66 -5.81
N GLN A 77 6.58 -0.88 -6.13
CA GLN A 77 6.10 -2.07 -6.85
C GLN A 77 6.90 -2.34 -8.13
N LEU A 78 7.25 -1.31 -8.89
CA LEU A 78 7.93 -1.43 -10.19
C LEU A 78 9.45 -1.61 -10.07
N SER A 79 10.02 -1.54 -8.87
CA SER A 79 11.46 -1.56 -8.64
C SER A 79 11.83 -2.33 -7.38
N SER A 80 11.90 -1.70 -6.21
CA SER A 80 12.38 -2.27 -4.95
C SER A 80 11.59 -3.49 -4.46
N GLN A 81 10.31 -3.60 -4.82
CA GLN A 81 9.45 -4.75 -4.53
C GLN A 81 9.39 -5.77 -5.68
N GLY A 82 10.07 -5.51 -6.79
CA GLY A 82 10.31 -6.42 -7.89
C GLY A 82 9.09 -6.79 -8.75
N THR A 83 7.90 -6.19 -8.52
CA THR A 83 6.68 -6.51 -9.30
C THR A 83 6.58 -5.59 -10.53
N SER A 84 7.55 -5.70 -11.43
CA SER A 84 7.72 -4.83 -12.60
C SER A 84 6.89 -5.27 -13.82
N ALA A 85 5.61 -5.51 -13.61
CA ALA A 85 4.62 -5.79 -14.63
C ALA A 85 3.41 -4.89 -14.41
N LEU A 86 3.08 -4.02 -15.37
CA LEU A 86 2.00 -3.04 -15.20
C LEU A 86 0.63 -3.73 -15.17
N ASP A 87 0.00 -3.74 -14.00
CA ASP A 87 -1.36 -4.27 -13.85
C ASP A 87 -2.38 -3.25 -14.33
N GLU A 88 -2.87 -3.43 -15.57
CA GLU A 88 -3.74 -2.49 -16.27
C GLU A 88 -4.99 -3.19 -16.78
N ARG A 89 -6.13 -2.54 -16.60
CA ARG A 89 -7.41 -3.06 -17.14
C ARG A 89 -7.53 -2.74 -18.64
N PRO A 90 -8.06 -3.69 -19.45
CA PRO A 90 -8.07 -3.57 -20.92
C PRO A 90 -8.69 -2.27 -21.42
N THR A 91 -9.86 -1.85 -20.92
CA THR A 91 -10.53 -0.63 -21.40
C THR A 91 -9.73 0.64 -21.08
N GLN A 92 -9.21 0.76 -19.85
CA GLN A 92 -8.39 1.91 -19.44
C GLN A 92 -7.11 1.97 -20.27
N ARG A 93 -6.47 0.82 -20.48
CA ARG A 93 -5.25 0.67 -21.28
C ARG A 93 -5.46 1.03 -22.75
N THR A 94 -6.51 0.51 -23.37
CA THR A 94 -6.81 0.81 -24.79
C THR A 94 -7.10 2.28 -25.03
N GLN A 95 -7.74 2.95 -24.07
CA GLN A 95 -8.08 4.37 -24.16
C GLN A 95 -7.00 5.30 -23.59
N LEU A 96 -5.93 4.74 -23.00
CA LEU A 96 -4.82 5.47 -22.36
C LEU A 96 -5.29 6.51 -21.32
N ILE A 97 -6.29 6.17 -20.53
CA ILE A 97 -6.85 7.06 -19.52
C ILE A 97 -6.03 6.92 -18.22
N TYR A 98 -4.90 7.61 -18.18
CA TYR A 98 -3.94 7.60 -17.08
C TYR A 98 -3.42 9.00 -16.78
N PRO A 99 -2.88 9.24 -15.57
CA PRO A 99 -2.15 10.46 -15.27
C PRO A 99 -0.93 10.64 -16.20
N ARG A 100 -0.60 11.91 -16.51
CA ARG A 100 0.51 12.27 -17.42
C ARG A 100 1.83 11.57 -17.09
N GLY A 101 2.22 11.52 -15.81
CA GLY A 101 3.47 10.90 -15.41
C GLY A 101 3.46 9.38 -15.58
N TYR A 102 2.30 8.72 -15.43
CA TYR A 102 2.18 7.30 -15.73
C TYR A 102 2.27 7.02 -17.24
N LEU A 103 1.72 7.90 -18.08
CA LEU A 103 1.90 7.83 -19.53
C LEU A 103 3.36 8.06 -19.94
N GLU A 104 4.03 9.06 -19.32
CA GLU A 104 5.47 9.29 -19.53
C GLU A 104 6.30 8.06 -19.14
N LEU A 105 5.98 7.38 -18.03
CA LEU A 105 6.63 6.13 -17.66
C LEU A 105 6.51 5.05 -18.76
N ARG A 106 5.31 4.85 -19.29
CA ARG A 106 5.07 3.88 -20.38
C ARG A 106 5.87 4.23 -21.64
N GLU A 107 5.93 5.50 -22.02
CA GLU A 107 6.73 5.96 -23.16
C GLU A 107 8.22 5.71 -22.94
N ARG A 108 8.74 6.08 -21.78
CA ARG A 108 10.16 5.88 -21.44
C ARG A 108 10.55 4.40 -21.37
N LEU A 109 9.68 3.53 -20.87
CA LEU A 109 9.90 2.08 -20.93
C LEU A 109 9.99 1.60 -22.37
N LYS A 110 9.05 2.02 -23.23
CA LYS A 110 9.07 1.69 -24.66
C LYS A 110 10.32 2.20 -25.37
N ASP A 111 10.74 3.43 -25.10
CA ASP A 111 11.94 4.02 -25.70
C ASP A 111 13.22 3.33 -25.24
N TYR A 112 13.28 2.94 -23.94
CA TYR A 112 14.44 2.28 -23.36
C TYR A 112 14.67 0.88 -23.94
N TYR A 113 13.62 0.09 -24.13
CA TYR A 113 13.70 -1.28 -24.63
C TYR A 113 13.45 -1.41 -26.15
N GLY A 114 12.95 -0.36 -26.81
CA GLY A 114 12.48 -0.43 -28.20
C GLY A 114 11.08 -1.03 -28.33
N GLU A 115 10.53 -1.61 -27.25
CA GLU A 115 9.17 -2.14 -27.15
C GLU A 115 8.65 -2.00 -25.71
N LEU A 116 7.32 -2.04 -25.53
CA LEU A 116 6.72 -1.86 -24.22
C LEU A 116 6.81 -3.13 -23.35
N ASN A 117 6.88 -4.32 -23.95
CA ASN A 117 6.89 -5.61 -23.25
C ASN A 117 8.16 -6.42 -23.60
N PRO A 118 9.34 -6.01 -23.12
CA PRO A 118 10.60 -6.71 -23.42
C PRO A 118 10.64 -8.15 -22.87
N GLY A 119 9.80 -8.45 -21.90
CA GLY A 119 9.64 -9.78 -21.32
C GLY A 119 8.70 -10.70 -22.12
N ASP A 120 7.90 -10.18 -23.05
CA ASP A 120 6.85 -10.94 -23.71
C ASP A 120 5.97 -11.74 -22.71
N CYS A 121 5.66 -11.10 -21.55
CA CYS A 121 4.80 -11.70 -20.53
C CYS A 121 3.32 -11.68 -20.97
N TRP A 122 2.54 -12.67 -20.50
CA TRP A 122 1.13 -12.73 -20.89
C TRP A 122 0.17 -12.03 -19.92
N VAL A 123 0.59 -11.70 -18.71
CA VAL A 123 -0.27 -11.02 -17.73
C VAL A 123 -0.45 -9.53 -18.02
N SER A 124 0.52 -8.92 -18.65
CA SER A 124 0.60 -7.48 -18.88
C SER A 124 1.10 -7.14 -20.29
N GLU A 125 0.85 -5.93 -20.74
CA GLU A 125 1.50 -5.38 -21.94
C GLU A 125 2.85 -4.69 -21.64
N SER A 126 3.33 -4.76 -20.39
CA SER A 126 4.61 -4.18 -20.00
C SER A 126 5.20 -4.93 -18.82
N CYS A 127 6.13 -5.84 -19.09
CA CYS A 127 6.97 -6.50 -18.10
C CYS A 127 8.43 -6.19 -18.39
N PHE A 128 9.19 -5.74 -17.40
CA PHE A 128 10.54 -5.22 -17.56
C PHE A 128 11.40 -5.48 -16.32
N ILE A 129 12.70 -5.23 -16.40
CA ILE A 129 13.64 -5.44 -15.30
C ILE A 129 13.40 -4.39 -14.20
N PRO A 130 13.23 -4.79 -12.91
CA PRO A 130 12.97 -3.88 -11.80
C PRO A 130 14.01 -2.75 -11.62
N GLU A 131 15.29 -3.05 -11.79
CA GLU A 131 16.36 -2.05 -11.73
C GLU A 131 16.18 -0.94 -12.77
N ASP A 132 15.78 -1.30 -13.99
CA ASP A 132 15.51 -0.32 -15.05
C ASP A 132 14.29 0.54 -14.74
N GLY A 133 13.27 -0.04 -14.09
CA GLY A 133 12.14 0.72 -13.54
C GLY A 133 12.61 1.81 -12.58
N HIS A 134 13.53 1.48 -11.65
CA HIS A 134 14.15 2.47 -10.77
C HIS A 134 14.87 3.58 -11.54
N LYS A 135 15.75 3.21 -12.48
CA LYS A 135 16.53 4.17 -13.27
C LYS A 135 15.64 5.15 -14.05
N ILE A 136 14.60 4.63 -14.69
CA ILE A 136 13.63 5.42 -15.46
C ILE A 136 12.87 6.39 -14.53
N LEU A 137 12.32 5.90 -13.42
CA LEU A 137 11.54 6.71 -12.48
C LEU A 137 12.40 7.79 -11.82
N LYS A 138 13.65 7.48 -11.46
CA LYS A 138 14.59 8.47 -10.94
C LYS A 138 14.88 9.56 -11.97
N GLY A 139 15.12 9.18 -13.23
CA GLY A 139 15.32 10.13 -14.33
C GLY A 139 14.09 11.02 -14.55
N MET A 140 12.87 10.48 -14.39
CA MET A 140 11.63 11.26 -14.47
C MET A 140 11.53 12.33 -13.37
N LEU A 141 11.92 12.01 -12.13
CA LEU A 141 11.94 12.98 -11.03
C LEU A 141 12.96 14.09 -11.26
N GLU A 142 14.15 13.75 -11.75
CA GLU A 142 15.20 14.72 -12.09
C GLU A 142 14.74 15.66 -13.23
N ASP A 143 14.06 15.10 -14.24
CA ASP A 143 13.48 15.89 -15.33
C ASP A 143 12.34 16.78 -14.87
N ALA A 144 11.46 16.28 -13.99
CA ALA A 144 10.38 17.06 -13.40
C ALA A 144 10.92 18.25 -12.59
N ALA A 145 12.00 18.04 -11.82
CA ALA A 145 12.67 19.12 -11.09
C ALA A 145 13.20 20.22 -12.05
N ARG A 146 13.83 19.81 -13.16
CA ARG A 146 14.32 20.76 -14.18
C ARG A 146 13.18 21.50 -14.90
N LYS A 147 12.15 20.77 -15.33
CA LYS A 147 10.99 21.32 -16.05
C LYS A 147 10.19 22.31 -15.18
N GLY A 148 9.91 21.91 -13.93
CA GLY A 148 9.13 22.69 -12.98
C GLY A 148 9.93 23.78 -12.24
N ARG A 149 11.28 23.80 -12.38
CA ARG A 149 12.20 24.59 -11.54
C ARG A 149 12.04 24.29 -10.05
N GLY A 150 11.64 23.07 -9.73
CA GLY A 150 11.61 22.52 -8.38
C GLY A 150 12.98 22.04 -7.92
N GLN A 151 13.09 21.72 -6.64
CA GLN A 151 14.30 21.14 -6.06
C GLN A 151 13.99 19.74 -5.53
N LEU A 152 14.68 18.72 -6.06
CA LEU A 152 14.61 17.36 -5.54
C LEU A 152 15.75 17.13 -4.52
N ASN A 153 15.37 16.82 -3.30
CA ASN A 153 16.27 16.30 -2.27
C ASN A 153 15.93 14.81 -2.06
N TRP A 154 16.69 13.93 -2.69
CA TRP A 154 16.51 12.48 -2.62
C TRP A 154 17.29 11.86 -1.46
N PHE A 155 16.62 11.12 -0.59
CA PHE A 155 17.16 10.45 0.59
C PHE A 155 16.90 8.94 0.53
N PRO A 156 17.73 8.17 -0.20
CA PRO A 156 17.67 6.71 -0.19
C PRO A 156 18.13 6.17 1.18
N SER A 157 17.76 4.92 1.47
CA SER A 157 18.12 4.20 2.69
C SER A 157 17.82 5.03 3.95
N THR A 158 16.63 5.66 3.98
CA THR A 158 16.22 6.62 5.00
C THR A 158 14.86 6.27 5.55
N VAL A 159 14.76 6.15 6.87
CA VAL A 159 13.52 5.87 7.61
C VAL A 159 13.15 7.05 8.50
N ILE A 160 11.85 7.29 8.71
CA ILE A 160 11.38 8.26 9.71
C ILE A 160 11.36 7.60 11.08
N LYS A 161 12.02 8.23 12.04
CA LYS A 161 12.16 7.71 13.40
C LYS A 161 11.23 8.36 14.42
N ASP A 162 10.97 9.66 14.24
CA ASP A 162 10.21 10.44 15.22
C ASP A 162 9.57 11.67 14.57
N LEU A 163 8.48 12.16 15.14
CA LEU A 163 7.76 13.35 14.70
C LEU A 163 7.58 14.33 15.85
N SER A 164 7.80 15.62 15.59
CA SER A 164 7.32 16.68 16.47
C SER A 164 5.95 17.13 16.00
N ILE A 165 4.95 16.99 16.85
CA ILE A 165 3.55 17.31 16.53
C ILE A 165 3.03 18.29 17.56
N GLU A 166 2.51 19.42 17.11
CA GLU A 166 1.95 20.45 17.98
C GLU A 166 0.51 20.76 17.61
N LYS A 167 -0.26 21.26 18.57
CA LYS A 167 -1.58 21.79 18.33
C LYS A 167 -1.41 23.04 17.48
N ASN A 168 -2.14 23.12 16.37
CA ASN A 168 -1.95 24.12 15.35
C ASN A 168 -1.80 25.55 15.91
N PRO A 169 -0.63 26.16 15.83
CA PRO A 169 -0.41 27.52 16.34
C PRO A 169 -1.13 28.58 15.48
N ASN A 170 -1.53 28.25 14.26
CA ASN A 170 -2.10 29.17 13.27
C ASN A 170 -3.64 29.13 13.21
N GLY A 171 -4.31 28.56 14.20
CA GLY A 171 -5.78 28.64 14.34
C GLY A 171 -6.57 27.56 13.57
N GLY A 172 -5.94 26.52 13.03
CA GLY A 172 -6.61 25.33 12.50
C GLY A 172 -7.34 24.54 13.60
N THR A 173 -8.10 23.54 13.19
CA THR A 173 -8.89 22.68 14.10
C THR A 173 -8.12 21.48 14.63
N GLY A 174 -7.02 21.11 13.98
CA GLY A 174 -6.21 19.93 14.28
C GLY A 174 -4.84 20.23 14.82
N LYS A 175 -3.98 19.21 14.74
CA LYS A 175 -2.54 19.29 15.04
C LYS A 175 -1.76 19.40 13.72
N GLN A 176 -0.48 19.78 13.80
CA GLN A 176 0.43 19.78 12.66
C GLN A 176 1.73 19.09 13.01
N ILE A 177 2.33 18.43 12.03
CA ILE A 177 3.69 17.92 12.08
C ILE A 177 4.61 19.12 11.87
N MET A 178 5.43 19.44 12.89
CA MET A 178 6.35 20.59 12.90
C MET A 178 7.75 20.22 12.43
N SER A 179 8.16 18.97 12.65
CA SER A 179 9.42 18.42 12.13
C SER A 179 9.38 16.90 12.15
N ALA A 180 10.26 16.28 11.35
CA ALA A 180 10.48 14.85 11.35
C ALA A 180 11.96 14.54 11.57
N ILE A 181 12.25 13.56 12.42
CA ILE A 181 13.60 13.01 12.58
C ILE A 181 13.69 11.74 11.75
N ALA A 182 14.72 11.68 10.92
CA ALA A 182 15.00 10.53 10.08
C ALA A 182 16.39 9.97 10.35
N ILE A 183 16.57 8.70 10.04
CA ILE A 183 17.85 8.00 10.08
C ILE A 183 18.16 7.54 8.66
N GLN A 184 19.21 8.10 8.08
CA GLN A 184 19.81 7.62 6.84
C GLN A 184 20.97 6.70 7.17
N HIS A 185 21.01 5.52 6.58
CA HIS A 185 22.10 4.58 6.77
C HIS A 185 22.94 4.39 5.50
N SER A 186 24.21 4.21 5.68
CA SER A 186 25.18 3.92 4.62
C SER A 186 26.13 2.81 5.08
N PRO A 187 26.72 2.03 4.17
CA PRO A 187 27.68 1.01 4.57
C PRO A 187 28.85 1.61 5.37
N LYS A 188 29.24 0.94 6.44
CA LYS A 188 30.43 1.26 7.18
C LYS A 188 31.67 0.84 6.40
N ASP A 189 32.78 1.56 6.57
CA ASP A 189 34.04 1.22 5.92
C ASP A 189 34.47 -0.21 6.25
N GLY A 190 34.67 -1.02 5.22
CA GLY A 190 35.02 -2.44 5.35
C GLY A 190 33.85 -3.40 5.63
N ALA A 191 32.63 -2.89 5.84
CA ALA A 191 31.43 -3.72 5.92
C ALA A 191 30.93 -4.15 4.53
N ALA A 192 30.00 -5.09 4.52
CA ALA A 192 29.32 -5.51 3.29
C ALA A 192 28.52 -4.34 2.67
N PRO A 193 28.42 -4.24 1.33
CA PRO A 193 27.63 -3.21 0.68
C PRO A 193 26.14 -3.33 1.04
N LEU A 194 25.37 -2.26 0.79
CA LEU A 194 23.91 -2.29 0.87
C LEU A 194 23.33 -3.48 0.08
N ASN A 195 22.20 -4.00 0.52
CA ASN A 195 21.49 -5.11 -0.14
C ASN A 195 22.26 -6.46 -0.12
N THR A 196 23.26 -6.61 0.75
CA THR A 196 23.92 -7.91 0.98
C THR A 196 23.04 -8.85 1.79
N TYR A 197 22.37 -8.34 2.80
CA TYR A 197 21.52 -9.11 3.70
C TYR A 197 20.04 -8.84 3.41
N PRO A 198 19.17 -9.86 3.60
CA PRO A 198 17.71 -9.67 3.48
C PRO A 198 17.19 -8.66 4.51
N LEU A 199 16.01 -8.08 4.20
CA LEU A 199 15.42 -7.02 5.02
C LEU A 199 15.19 -7.43 6.47
N SER A 200 14.81 -8.68 6.73
CA SER A 200 14.62 -9.18 8.11
C SER A 200 15.86 -9.07 8.98
N GLN A 201 17.06 -9.05 8.38
CA GLN A 201 18.34 -8.95 9.09
C GLN A 201 18.80 -7.49 9.29
N THR A 202 18.21 -6.53 8.60
CA THR A 202 18.71 -5.14 8.57
C THR A 202 17.68 -4.11 9.01
N ILE A 203 16.38 -4.45 9.01
CA ILE A 203 15.32 -3.48 9.27
C ILE A 203 15.38 -2.86 10.67
N GLU A 204 15.62 -3.65 11.71
CA GLU A 204 15.73 -3.13 13.08
C GLU A 204 16.93 -2.21 13.24
N ASP A 205 18.05 -2.59 12.61
CA ASP A 205 19.26 -1.74 12.59
C ASP A 205 18.97 -0.42 11.86
N ALA A 206 18.21 -0.41 10.76
CA ALA A 206 17.86 0.82 10.03
C ALA A 206 17.14 1.85 10.92
N TYR A 207 16.35 1.42 11.90
CA TYR A 207 15.66 2.30 12.86
C TYR A 207 16.45 2.60 14.15
N THR A 208 17.69 2.15 14.24
CA THR A 208 18.54 2.39 15.42
C THR A 208 19.38 3.67 15.21
N TYR A 209 19.46 4.54 16.23
CA TYR A 209 20.20 5.81 16.13
C TYR A 209 21.71 5.63 16.07
N GLU A 210 22.23 4.61 16.73
CA GLU A 210 23.66 4.34 16.87
C GLU A 210 24.20 3.67 15.61
N ASP A 211 25.46 3.99 15.28
CA ASP A 211 26.20 3.27 14.26
C ASP A 211 26.32 1.79 14.66
N SER A 212 26.22 0.92 13.68
CA SER A 212 26.32 -0.53 13.89
C SER A 212 27.63 -1.09 13.29
N GLU A 213 27.73 -2.42 13.27
CA GLU A 213 28.81 -3.09 12.54
C GLU A 213 28.63 -2.98 11.02
N LEU A 214 27.39 -2.84 10.56
CA LEU A 214 27.03 -2.77 9.13
C LEU A 214 26.95 -1.34 8.62
N PHE A 215 26.40 -0.42 9.42
CA PHE A 215 26.00 0.90 8.94
C PHE A 215 26.52 2.05 9.78
N ASN A 216 26.96 3.12 9.10
CA ASN A 216 27.03 4.46 9.65
C ASN A 216 25.66 5.11 9.56
N LYS A 217 25.29 5.89 10.59
CA LYS A 217 23.99 6.57 10.67
C LYS A 217 24.16 8.08 10.56
N THR A 218 23.37 8.69 9.69
CA THR A 218 23.22 10.14 9.60
C THR A 218 21.82 10.50 10.08
N ILE A 219 21.75 11.27 11.18
CA ILE A 219 20.47 11.74 11.72
C ILE A 219 20.10 13.06 11.03
N ILE A 220 18.93 13.05 10.40
CA ILE A 220 18.42 14.18 9.62
C ILE A 220 17.19 14.73 10.32
N LYS A 221 17.15 16.05 10.52
CA LYS A 221 15.93 16.74 10.91
C LYS A 221 15.35 17.45 9.69
N PHE A 222 14.18 17.01 9.27
CA PHE A 222 13.38 17.73 8.27
C PHE A 222 12.54 18.79 8.95
N VAL A 223 12.52 19.99 8.39
CA VAL A 223 11.78 21.15 8.88
C VAL A 223 11.10 21.86 7.71
N PRO A 224 10.02 22.64 7.97
CA PRO A 224 9.43 23.48 6.95
C PRO A 224 10.45 24.47 6.38
N LYS A 225 10.38 24.70 5.08
CA LYS A 225 11.10 25.81 4.45
C LYS A 225 10.45 27.12 4.87
N PRO A 226 11.22 28.11 5.35
CA PRO A 226 10.66 29.40 5.75
C PRO A 226 9.93 30.10 4.60
N HIS A 227 8.78 30.68 4.90
CA HIS A 227 8.00 31.51 3.99
C HIS A 227 7.97 32.97 4.48
N ASP A 228 7.89 33.93 3.54
CA ASP A 228 7.83 35.37 3.86
C ASP A 228 6.53 35.79 4.56
N LYS A 229 5.50 34.97 4.49
CA LYS A 229 4.17 35.19 5.06
C LYS A 229 3.80 34.06 5.99
N ALA A 230 3.05 34.39 7.05
CA ALA A 230 2.45 33.38 7.90
C ALA A 230 1.40 32.58 7.08
N GLU A 231 1.60 31.29 7.00
CA GLU A 231 0.73 30.36 6.29
C GLU A 231 -0.04 29.47 7.27
N PRO A 232 -1.21 28.92 6.88
CA PRO A 232 -1.95 27.99 7.74
C PRO A 232 -1.16 26.71 8.09
N ALA A 233 -0.26 26.27 7.18
CA ALA A 233 0.77 25.28 7.41
C ALA A 233 2.01 25.64 6.62
N ASP A 234 3.18 25.57 7.25
CA ASP A 234 4.44 25.97 6.65
C ASP A 234 4.97 24.94 5.64
N TRP A 235 4.49 23.71 5.72
CA TRP A 235 4.82 22.60 4.82
C TRP A 235 3.76 21.51 4.85
N TYR A 236 3.85 20.55 3.91
CA TYR A 236 3.01 19.36 3.91
C TYR A 236 3.85 18.08 3.95
N VAL A 237 3.41 17.14 4.79
CA VAL A 237 3.94 15.79 4.84
C VAL A 237 3.01 14.87 4.04
N ILE A 238 3.57 14.09 3.13
CA ILE A 238 2.82 13.12 2.34
C ILE A 238 3.23 11.72 2.79
N GLU A 239 2.28 11.00 3.40
CA GLU A 239 2.45 9.58 3.74
C GLU A 239 2.26 8.73 2.49
N ALA A 240 3.33 8.10 2.04
CA ALA A 240 3.37 7.23 0.87
C ALA A 240 4.17 5.94 1.13
N THR A 241 4.37 5.57 2.41
CA THR A 241 5.04 4.31 2.74
C THR A 241 4.13 3.12 2.43
N GLU A 242 4.72 1.97 2.23
CA GLU A 242 3.99 0.75 1.90
C GLU A 242 3.15 0.19 3.06
N THR A 243 3.36 0.70 4.27
CA THR A 243 2.75 0.18 5.51
C THR A 243 2.01 1.22 6.35
N GLY A 244 2.04 2.52 5.94
CA GLY A 244 1.41 3.61 6.70
C GLY A 244 2.18 3.95 7.98
N GLU A 245 3.46 4.21 7.89
CA GLU A 245 4.32 4.47 9.06
C GLU A 245 4.00 5.79 9.75
N ILE A 246 3.85 6.86 8.99
CA ILE A 246 3.52 8.19 9.54
C ILE A 246 2.14 8.18 10.21
N ILE A 247 1.22 7.35 9.72
CA ILE A 247 -0.10 7.18 10.33
C ILE A 247 0.02 6.68 11.78
N ALA A 248 0.87 5.66 11.99
CA ALA A 248 1.12 5.12 13.33
C ALA A 248 1.88 6.13 14.22
N LEU A 249 2.95 6.73 13.69
CA LEU A 249 3.78 7.71 14.40
C LEU A 249 3.00 8.97 14.79
N ALA A 250 2.09 9.44 13.94
CA ALA A 250 1.29 10.65 14.17
C ALA A 250 0.02 10.39 14.99
N ASP A 251 -0.18 9.17 15.47
CA ASP A 251 -1.36 8.76 16.23
C ASP A 251 -2.68 9.04 15.50
N VAL A 252 -2.68 8.83 14.17
CA VAL A 252 -3.87 8.97 13.34
C VAL A 252 -4.73 7.71 13.45
N PRO A 253 -6.07 7.82 13.58
CA PRO A 253 -6.95 6.66 13.55
C PRO A 253 -6.85 5.88 12.22
N TYR A 254 -6.66 4.56 12.33
CA TYR A 254 -6.54 3.67 11.17
C TYR A 254 -7.17 2.30 11.40
N ARG A 255 -7.34 1.55 10.32
CA ARG A 255 -7.76 0.15 10.31
C ARG A 255 -6.69 -0.72 9.66
N LEU A 256 -6.67 -1.98 10.08
CA LEU A 256 -5.87 -3.06 9.49
C LEU A 256 -6.76 -4.29 9.31
N GLY A 257 -6.43 -5.10 8.30
CA GLY A 257 -7.09 -6.37 8.07
C GLY A 257 -8.58 -6.24 7.80
N ILE A 258 -9.34 -7.27 8.14
CA ILE A 258 -10.75 -7.40 7.79
C ILE A 258 -11.62 -6.41 8.55
N ASP A 259 -12.40 -5.62 7.82
CA ASP A 259 -13.44 -4.76 8.40
C ASP A 259 -14.69 -5.57 8.81
N PRO A 260 -15.46 -5.11 9.80
CA PRO A 260 -16.70 -5.78 10.22
C PRO A 260 -17.73 -5.88 9.08
N ARG A 261 -18.40 -7.03 8.98
CA ARG A 261 -19.48 -7.22 8.02
C ARG A 261 -20.62 -6.24 8.28
N SER A 262 -21.04 -5.54 7.23
CA SER A 262 -22.09 -4.53 7.28
C SER A 262 -22.85 -4.47 5.95
N TYR A 263 -23.81 -3.55 5.83
CA TYR A 263 -24.44 -3.28 4.53
C TYR A 263 -23.51 -2.57 3.53
N LEU A 264 -22.40 -1.98 3.99
CA LEU A 264 -21.36 -1.35 3.16
C LEU A 264 -20.27 -2.36 2.77
N GLU A 265 -20.05 -3.38 3.64
CA GLU A 265 -19.08 -4.46 3.49
C GLU A 265 -19.81 -5.82 3.59
N PRO A 266 -20.75 -6.11 2.68
CA PRO A 266 -21.60 -7.29 2.82
C PRO A 266 -20.84 -8.61 2.63
N SER A 267 -19.72 -8.59 1.90
CA SER A 267 -18.90 -9.77 1.63
C SER A 267 -17.83 -10.04 2.68
N SER A 268 -17.71 -9.19 3.70
CA SER A 268 -16.70 -9.42 4.75
C SER A 268 -16.88 -10.78 5.42
N SER A 269 -15.78 -11.50 5.63
CA SER A 269 -15.74 -12.81 6.28
C SER A 269 -15.93 -12.74 7.80
N SER A 270 -15.75 -11.57 8.42
CA SER A 270 -15.85 -11.36 9.87
C SER A 270 -17.02 -10.46 10.26
N THR A 271 -17.72 -10.80 11.33
CA THR A 271 -18.79 -9.95 11.90
C THR A 271 -18.26 -8.83 12.78
N SER A 272 -17.08 -8.99 13.38
CA SER A 272 -16.44 -8.05 14.31
C SER A 272 -15.18 -7.38 13.75
N GLY A 273 -14.75 -7.79 12.56
CA GLY A 273 -13.44 -7.44 12.01
C GLY A 273 -12.32 -8.37 12.51
N ASP A 274 -11.15 -8.27 11.89
CA ASP A 274 -9.94 -8.98 12.32
C ASP A 274 -8.70 -8.19 11.88
N PRO A 275 -8.05 -7.46 12.80
CA PRO A 275 -6.93 -6.58 12.46
C PRO A 275 -5.63 -7.33 12.14
N TYR A 276 -5.56 -8.63 12.41
CA TYR A 276 -4.39 -9.46 12.13
C TYR A 276 -4.40 -10.04 10.72
N CYS A 277 -5.58 -10.16 10.11
CA CYS A 277 -5.78 -10.74 8.81
C CYS A 277 -5.63 -9.68 7.71
N THR A 278 -4.40 -9.27 7.44
CA THR A 278 -4.06 -8.46 6.26
C THR A 278 -3.85 -9.35 5.04
N GLN A 279 -3.96 -8.80 3.84
CA GLN A 279 -3.64 -9.54 2.62
C GLN A 279 -2.18 -9.98 2.61
N GLY A 280 -1.90 -11.12 1.98
CA GLY A 280 -0.56 -11.66 1.86
C GLY A 280 0.42 -10.71 1.19
N PHE A 281 1.66 -10.76 1.63
CA PHE A 281 2.78 -10.06 1.01
C PHE A 281 3.71 -11.03 0.28
N THR A 282 4.54 -10.53 -0.62
CA THR A 282 5.39 -11.38 -1.46
C THR A 282 6.81 -10.85 -1.50
N TYR A 283 7.79 -11.67 -1.15
CA TYR A 283 9.15 -11.44 -1.63
C TYR A 283 9.25 -12.00 -3.04
N THR A 284 9.55 -11.14 -4.01
CA THR A 284 9.77 -11.54 -5.38
C THR A 284 11.22 -11.91 -5.60
N PHE A 285 11.48 -12.73 -6.61
CA PHE A 285 12.83 -13.09 -7.07
C PHE A 285 12.83 -13.23 -8.58
N ALA A 286 14.02 -13.19 -9.17
CA ALA A 286 14.20 -13.46 -10.59
C ALA A 286 14.87 -14.81 -10.81
N MET A 287 14.48 -15.50 -11.90
CA MET A 287 15.10 -16.73 -12.35
C MET A 287 15.30 -16.68 -13.86
N GLU A 288 16.41 -17.28 -14.34
CA GLU A 288 16.80 -17.31 -15.76
C GLU A 288 16.69 -18.72 -16.32
N THR A 289 16.20 -18.84 -17.55
CA THR A 289 16.19 -20.10 -18.29
C THR A 289 17.59 -20.39 -18.84
N THR A 290 18.09 -21.60 -18.61
CA THR A 290 19.42 -22.06 -19.06
C THR A 290 19.32 -23.13 -20.14
N ALA A 291 20.35 -23.27 -20.97
CA ALA A 291 20.42 -24.30 -22.00
C ALA A 291 20.65 -25.71 -21.43
N GLU A 292 21.30 -25.80 -20.27
CA GLU A 292 21.65 -27.04 -19.61
C GLU A 292 20.95 -27.16 -18.26
N PRO A 293 20.59 -28.38 -17.81
CA PRO A 293 19.94 -28.57 -16.52
C PRO A 293 20.87 -28.18 -15.37
N GLN A 294 20.33 -27.56 -14.34
CA GLN A 294 21.03 -27.08 -13.16
C GLN A 294 20.80 -28.01 -11.96
N GLN A 295 21.77 -28.06 -11.08
CA GLN A 295 21.61 -28.74 -9.78
C GLN A 295 21.27 -27.73 -8.72
N HIS A 296 20.23 -28.03 -7.93
CA HIS A 296 19.75 -27.14 -6.87
C HIS A 296 19.92 -27.80 -5.50
N GLN A 297 20.51 -27.06 -4.58
CA GLN A 297 20.61 -27.51 -3.20
C GLN A 297 19.26 -27.35 -2.50
N LEU A 298 18.80 -28.41 -1.83
CA LEU A 298 17.59 -28.38 -1.00
C LEU A 298 17.78 -27.42 0.18
N PRO A 299 16.97 -26.35 0.31
CA PRO A 299 17.03 -25.49 1.50
C PRO A 299 16.60 -26.24 2.76
N ASP A 300 17.29 -26.04 3.87
CA ASP A 300 17.00 -26.72 5.15
C ASP A 300 15.56 -26.48 5.65
N PHE A 301 15.00 -25.31 5.35
CA PHE A 301 13.64 -24.93 5.72
C PHE A 301 12.56 -25.39 4.73
N TYR A 302 12.93 -25.99 3.58
CA TYR A 302 11.98 -26.32 2.51
C TYR A 302 10.80 -27.17 2.97
N ALA A 303 11.06 -28.19 3.77
CA ALA A 303 10.03 -29.11 4.24
C ALA A 303 8.89 -28.40 5.02
N GLN A 304 9.18 -27.27 5.65
CA GLN A 304 8.19 -26.47 6.36
C GLN A 304 7.18 -25.81 5.40
N TYR A 305 7.63 -25.39 4.20
CA TYR A 305 6.83 -24.63 3.25
C TYR A 305 6.30 -25.46 2.07
N ALA A 306 6.92 -26.58 1.75
CA ALA A 306 6.52 -27.45 0.63
C ALA A 306 5.03 -27.80 0.61
N PRO A 307 4.36 -28.08 1.75
CA PRO A 307 2.92 -28.37 1.79
C PRO A 307 2.00 -27.22 1.34
N TYR A 308 2.55 -26.03 1.11
CA TYR A 308 1.79 -24.87 0.66
C TYR A 308 1.77 -24.74 -0.87
N TYR A 309 2.88 -25.03 -1.57
CA TYR A 309 3.04 -24.66 -2.98
C TYR A 309 2.11 -25.42 -3.92
N SER A 310 1.52 -24.67 -4.87
CA SER A 310 0.58 -25.21 -5.84
C SER A 310 0.48 -24.31 -7.09
N TYR A 311 0.09 -24.90 -8.21
CA TYR A 311 -0.39 -24.17 -9.37
C TYR A 311 -1.80 -23.57 -9.15
N GLU A 312 -2.46 -23.91 -8.05
CA GLU A 312 -3.80 -23.47 -7.63
C GLU A 312 -4.96 -24.12 -8.41
N LEU A 313 -4.90 -24.11 -9.74
CA LEU A 313 -5.96 -24.61 -10.62
C LEU A 313 -5.36 -25.46 -11.73
N GLU A 314 -6.04 -26.55 -12.11
CA GLU A 314 -5.62 -27.45 -13.21
C GLU A 314 -5.32 -26.70 -14.52
N ARG A 315 -6.12 -25.67 -14.84
CA ARG A 315 -5.91 -24.83 -16.04
C ARG A 315 -4.65 -23.93 -15.99
N LEU A 316 -3.99 -23.85 -14.85
CA LEU A 316 -2.77 -23.09 -14.63
C LEU A 316 -1.57 -24.02 -14.32
N ALA A 317 -1.81 -25.35 -14.31
CA ALA A 317 -0.82 -26.37 -13.92
C ALA A 317 0.16 -26.65 -15.07
N ASP A 318 0.90 -25.64 -15.48
CA ASP A 318 1.94 -25.71 -16.50
C ASP A 318 3.10 -24.78 -16.12
N PHE A 319 4.30 -25.32 -16.10
CA PHE A 319 5.48 -24.56 -15.70
C PHE A 319 5.73 -23.36 -16.62
N ASP A 320 5.69 -23.57 -17.94
CA ASP A 320 5.93 -22.50 -18.91
C ASP A 320 4.92 -21.36 -18.76
N LEU A 321 3.65 -21.69 -18.46
CA LEU A 321 2.61 -20.71 -18.23
C LEU A 321 2.92 -19.86 -16.99
N VAL A 322 3.33 -20.48 -15.87
CA VAL A 322 3.69 -19.78 -14.63
C VAL A 322 4.97 -18.98 -14.82
N TYR A 323 5.97 -19.54 -15.46
CA TYR A 323 7.23 -18.87 -15.75
C TYR A 323 7.01 -17.60 -16.59
N THR A 324 6.24 -17.69 -17.65
CA THR A 324 6.00 -16.57 -18.58
C THR A 324 4.93 -15.60 -18.12
N TYR A 325 4.24 -15.89 -17.01
CA TYR A 325 3.26 -14.99 -16.40
C TYR A 325 3.82 -13.58 -16.20
N ARG A 326 5.01 -13.48 -15.57
CA ARG A 326 5.74 -12.23 -15.35
C ARG A 326 7.19 -12.36 -15.85
N ARG A 327 7.38 -12.85 -17.08
CA ARG A 327 8.69 -12.83 -17.70
C ARG A 327 9.08 -11.37 -17.98
N ILE A 328 10.19 -10.93 -17.41
CA ILE A 328 10.64 -9.52 -17.42
C ILE A 328 11.68 -9.20 -18.50
N TRP A 329 12.24 -10.24 -19.11
CA TRP A 329 13.17 -10.13 -20.22
C TRP A 329 13.12 -11.37 -21.09
N SER A 330 13.18 -11.17 -22.43
CA SER A 330 13.29 -12.26 -23.40
C SER A 330 14.17 -11.83 -24.57
N PRO A 331 15.36 -12.44 -24.75
CA PRO A 331 16.24 -12.10 -25.87
C PRO A 331 15.70 -12.57 -27.23
N GLN A 332 14.83 -13.55 -27.23
CA GLN A 332 14.18 -14.12 -28.41
C GLN A 332 12.83 -14.72 -28.07
N LYS A 333 11.84 -14.56 -28.96
CA LYS A 333 10.52 -15.15 -28.74
C LYS A 333 10.55 -16.65 -29.02
N GLY A 334 10.10 -17.44 -28.05
CA GLY A 334 9.90 -18.88 -28.17
C GLY A 334 8.71 -19.27 -29.06
N GLU A 335 8.46 -20.56 -29.21
CA GLU A 335 7.29 -21.08 -29.91
C GLU A 335 6.00 -20.75 -29.14
N GLN A 336 4.92 -20.52 -29.88
CA GLN A 336 3.59 -20.29 -29.29
C GLN A 336 3.02 -21.57 -28.67
N LYS A 337 2.58 -21.47 -27.43
CA LYS A 337 1.89 -22.52 -26.69
C LYS A 337 0.55 -21.99 -26.20
N THR A 338 -0.47 -22.85 -26.18
CA THR A 338 -1.77 -22.56 -25.58
C THR A 338 -2.05 -23.59 -24.50
N PHE A 339 -2.29 -23.16 -23.26
CA PHE A 339 -2.68 -24.01 -22.16
C PHE A 339 -3.71 -23.30 -21.28
N GLY A 340 -4.70 -24.03 -20.80
CA GLY A 340 -5.73 -23.51 -19.90
C GLY A 340 -6.54 -22.31 -20.45
N GLY A 341 -6.59 -22.14 -21.77
CA GLY A 341 -7.26 -21.01 -22.43
C GLY A 341 -6.39 -19.74 -22.52
N LEU A 342 -5.11 -19.82 -22.18
CA LEU A 342 -4.14 -18.74 -22.28
C LEU A 342 -3.09 -19.07 -23.36
N SER A 343 -2.68 -18.05 -24.11
CA SER A 343 -1.64 -18.18 -25.13
C SER A 343 -0.38 -17.40 -24.69
N PHE A 344 0.77 -18.03 -24.79
CA PHE A 344 2.07 -17.48 -24.39
C PHE A 344 3.18 -18.15 -25.24
N THR A 345 4.38 -17.61 -25.20
CA THR A 345 5.56 -18.21 -25.82
C THR A 345 6.33 -19.03 -24.80
N VAL A 346 6.80 -20.23 -25.18
CA VAL A 346 7.58 -21.10 -24.29
C VAL A 346 8.90 -20.43 -23.90
N PRO A 347 9.44 -20.69 -22.68
CA PRO A 347 10.73 -20.17 -22.26
C PRO A 347 11.86 -20.60 -23.17
N THR A 348 12.81 -19.70 -23.40
CA THR A 348 14.06 -19.95 -24.14
C THR A 348 15.27 -19.56 -23.30
N PRO A 349 16.46 -20.15 -23.54
CA PRO A 349 17.67 -19.78 -22.81
C PRO A 349 17.97 -18.28 -22.85
N GLY A 350 18.21 -17.69 -21.68
CA GLY A 350 18.39 -16.26 -21.49
C GLY A 350 17.10 -15.48 -21.16
N ASP A 351 15.94 -16.13 -21.17
CA ASP A 351 14.71 -15.55 -20.65
C ASP A 351 14.83 -15.36 -19.13
N ILE A 352 14.35 -14.22 -18.63
CA ILE A 352 14.33 -13.91 -17.20
C ILE A 352 12.87 -13.71 -16.75
N SER A 353 12.46 -14.45 -15.75
CA SER A 353 11.15 -14.33 -15.13
C SER A 353 11.25 -13.82 -13.69
N MET A 354 10.36 -12.91 -13.32
CA MET A 354 10.11 -12.52 -11.97
C MET A 354 8.92 -13.32 -11.42
N GLN A 355 9.07 -13.89 -10.24
CA GLN A 355 8.04 -14.74 -9.65
C GLN A 355 7.21 -14.00 -8.58
N ASN A 356 5.90 -14.06 -8.77
CA ASN A 356 4.87 -13.55 -7.88
C ASN A 356 3.60 -14.39 -8.10
N TRP A 357 3.39 -15.42 -7.27
CA TRP A 357 2.32 -16.40 -7.45
C TRP A 357 1.57 -16.65 -6.14
N THR A 358 0.24 -16.67 -6.17
CA THR A 358 -0.62 -16.75 -4.99
C THR A 358 -0.32 -17.95 -4.10
N TRP A 359 -0.26 -19.16 -4.68
CA TRP A 359 0.09 -20.40 -3.98
C TRP A 359 1.58 -20.77 -4.16
N GLY A 360 2.40 -19.79 -4.45
CA GLY A 360 3.85 -19.89 -4.55
C GLY A 360 4.52 -19.07 -3.47
N ASN A 361 4.97 -17.86 -3.79
CA ASN A 361 5.71 -17.02 -2.87
C ASN A 361 4.88 -15.95 -2.13
N ASP A 362 3.54 -15.97 -2.20
CA ASP A 362 2.71 -15.16 -1.31
C ASP A 362 2.78 -15.71 0.11
N TYR A 363 3.28 -14.93 1.04
CA TYR A 363 3.27 -15.25 2.47
C TYR A 363 2.05 -14.61 3.13
N ARG A 364 1.14 -15.43 3.69
CA ARG A 364 -0.21 -15.03 4.08
C ARG A 364 -0.52 -15.23 5.57
N PRO A 365 0.31 -14.71 6.50
CA PRO A 365 0.04 -14.81 7.94
C PRO A 365 -1.21 -14.01 8.31
N GLY A 366 -2.03 -14.52 9.22
CA GLY A 366 -3.29 -13.89 9.56
C GLY A 366 -3.67 -13.98 11.04
N THR A 367 -2.71 -14.21 11.95
CA THR A 367 -2.97 -14.31 13.37
C THR A 367 -2.14 -13.31 14.18
N ALA A 368 -2.50 -13.09 15.44
CA ALA A 368 -1.76 -12.19 16.34
C ALA A 368 -0.29 -12.61 16.57
N LYS A 369 0.06 -13.86 16.23
CA LYS A 369 1.43 -14.38 16.41
C LYS A 369 2.32 -14.16 15.20
N ASP A 370 1.74 -14.02 14.02
CA ASP A 370 2.46 -14.03 12.75
C ASP A 370 2.05 -12.91 11.76
N ASN A 371 1.15 -11.99 12.14
CA ASN A 371 0.83 -10.82 11.33
C ASN A 371 2.08 -9.98 11.05
N LEU A 372 2.25 -9.53 9.81
CA LEU A 372 3.41 -8.72 9.42
C LEU A 372 3.34 -7.31 10.02
N ILE A 373 2.24 -6.61 9.79
CA ILE A 373 2.06 -5.23 10.26
C ILE A 373 1.50 -5.30 11.68
N TYR A 374 2.24 -4.75 12.66
CA TYR A 374 1.78 -4.70 14.03
C TYR A 374 0.53 -3.82 14.16
N THR A 375 -0.47 -4.33 14.91
CA THR A 375 -1.64 -3.53 15.28
C THR A 375 -1.25 -2.45 16.29
N ARG A 376 -2.14 -1.47 16.52
CA ARG A 376 -1.91 -0.41 17.51
C ARG A 376 -1.62 -0.99 18.89
N GLU A 377 -2.42 -1.96 19.32
CA GLU A 377 -2.26 -2.61 20.62
C GLU A 377 -0.91 -3.34 20.74
N GLN A 378 -0.44 -3.96 19.68
CA GLN A 378 0.90 -4.59 19.66
C GLN A 378 2.01 -3.54 19.73
N LEU A 379 1.89 -2.43 19.01
CA LEU A 379 2.85 -1.32 19.05
C LEU A 379 2.92 -0.68 20.45
N GLU A 380 1.77 -0.47 21.10
CA GLU A 380 1.67 0.04 22.48
C GLU A 380 2.33 -0.93 23.48
N GLN A 381 2.05 -2.24 23.37
CA GLN A 381 2.64 -3.27 24.24
C GLN A 381 4.17 -3.37 24.09
N MET A 382 4.69 -3.11 22.90
CA MET A 382 6.14 -3.09 22.64
C MET A 382 6.80 -1.74 22.91
N GLY A 383 6.03 -0.71 23.27
CA GLY A 383 6.52 0.64 23.50
C GLY A 383 7.01 1.36 22.24
N GLN A 384 6.67 0.88 21.03
CA GLN A 384 7.14 1.51 19.79
C GLN A 384 6.50 2.88 19.51
N LEU A 385 5.35 3.18 20.12
CA LEU A 385 4.68 4.49 19.98
C LEU A 385 5.22 5.54 20.97
N GLU A 386 6.14 5.17 21.85
CA GLU A 386 6.85 6.14 22.68
C GLU A 386 7.83 6.97 21.82
N PRO A 387 8.04 8.26 22.15
CA PRO A 387 8.95 9.12 21.41
C PRO A 387 10.35 8.50 21.22
N GLY A 388 10.84 8.48 19.98
CA GLY A 388 12.14 7.92 19.61
C GLY A 388 12.23 6.39 19.63
N LYS A 389 11.15 5.65 19.92
CA LYS A 389 11.15 4.17 20.02
C LYS A 389 10.62 3.44 18.78
N TRP A 390 10.19 4.16 17.78
CA TRP A 390 9.68 3.57 16.54
C TRP A 390 10.71 2.64 15.89
N MET A 391 10.26 1.45 15.45
CA MET A 391 11.09 0.41 14.81
C MET A 391 10.46 -0.11 13.51
N GLY A 392 9.74 0.76 12.76
CA GLY A 392 9.12 0.40 11.48
C GLY A 392 7.76 -0.28 11.60
N GLY A 393 7.37 -0.75 12.78
CA GLY A 393 6.06 -1.36 13.03
C GLY A 393 5.80 -2.67 12.28
N LEU A 394 6.86 -3.42 11.91
CA LEU A 394 6.81 -4.71 11.24
C LEU A 394 7.40 -5.81 12.13
N ARG A 395 6.87 -7.04 11.96
CA ARG A 395 7.37 -8.23 12.65
C ARG A 395 8.53 -8.85 11.86
N THR A 396 9.75 -8.72 12.37
CA THR A 396 10.98 -9.20 11.74
C THR A 396 10.95 -10.70 11.46
N GLU A 397 10.43 -11.50 12.41
CA GLU A 397 10.29 -12.95 12.24
C GLU A 397 9.36 -13.32 11.07
N THR A 398 8.30 -12.53 10.83
CA THR A 398 7.38 -12.74 9.71
C THR A 398 8.02 -12.35 8.38
N LEU A 399 8.85 -11.30 8.36
CA LEU A 399 9.68 -10.98 7.19
C LEU A 399 10.59 -12.14 6.83
N ARG A 400 11.35 -12.65 7.82
CA ARG A 400 12.28 -13.79 7.63
C ARG A 400 11.57 -15.01 7.06
N LYS A 401 10.41 -15.38 7.61
CA LYS A 401 9.62 -16.51 7.09
C LYS A 401 9.12 -16.28 5.66
N GLY A 402 8.75 -15.05 5.32
CA GLY A 402 8.39 -14.68 3.96
C GLY A 402 9.57 -14.80 2.97
N GLU A 403 10.78 -14.45 3.42
CA GLU A 403 12.02 -14.62 2.65
C GLU A 403 12.32 -16.09 2.40
N GLU A 404 12.30 -16.92 3.44
CA GLU A 404 12.49 -18.39 3.34
C GLU A 404 11.43 -19.04 2.44
N HIS A 405 10.17 -18.63 2.63
CA HIS A 405 9.06 -19.13 1.82
C HIS A 405 9.26 -18.83 0.33
N SER A 406 9.74 -17.66 -0.01
CA SER A 406 10.00 -17.29 -1.39
C SER A 406 11.15 -18.10 -2.02
N ILE A 407 12.25 -18.31 -1.28
CA ILE A 407 13.36 -19.15 -1.73
C ILE A 407 12.90 -20.62 -1.87
N GLY A 408 12.07 -21.12 -0.95
CA GLY A 408 11.47 -22.44 -1.03
C GLY A 408 10.58 -22.62 -2.26
N TYR A 409 9.86 -21.57 -2.67
CA TYR A 409 9.06 -21.61 -3.89
C TYR A 409 9.91 -21.72 -5.16
N PHE A 410 11.05 -21.04 -5.23
CA PHE A 410 12.01 -21.29 -6.32
C PHE A 410 12.39 -22.76 -6.38
N TYR A 411 12.80 -23.37 -5.24
CA TYR A 411 13.16 -24.78 -5.21
C TYR A 411 12.00 -25.69 -5.65
N TRP A 412 10.76 -25.36 -5.23
CA TRP A 412 9.58 -26.10 -5.66
C TRP A 412 9.38 -26.02 -7.19
N LEU A 413 9.59 -24.85 -7.79
CA LEU A 413 9.47 -24.69 -9.25
C LEU A 413 10.44 -25.61 -10.00
N VAL A 414 11.71 -25.67 -9.58
CA VAL A 414 12.78 -26.35 -10.33
C VAL A 414 12.98 -27.82 -9.94
N SER A 415 12.65 -28.21 -8.71
CA SER A 415 12.94 -29.54 -8.16
C SER A 415 11.76 -30.22 -7.45
N GLY A 416 10.68 -29.50 -7.15
CA GLY A 416 9.50 -30.05 -6.48
C GLY A 416 8.69 -30.99 -7.38
N ASP A 417 8.06 -32.00 -6.78
CA ASP A 417 7.26 -33.04 -7.43
C ASP A 417 5.84 -33.20 -6.83
N THR A 418 5.47 -32.35 -5.90
CA THR A 418 4.16 -32.34 -5.23
C THR A 418 3.40 -31.05 -5.47
N ASP A 419 2.08 -31.10 -5.41
CA ASP A 419 1.20 -29.93 -5.48
C ASP A 419 0.18 -29.99 -4.35
N SER A 420 0.14 -28.96 -3.49
CA SER A 420 -0.65 -28.97 -2.26
C SER A 420 -2.17 -28.90 -2.49
N GLN A 421 -2.63 -28.43 -3.64
CA GLN A 421 -4.04 -28.28 -3.97
C GLN A 421 -4.53 -29.27 -5.01
N LEU A 422 -3.67 -29.62 -5.96
CA LEU A 422 -4.05 -30.46 -7.11
C LEU A 422 -3.65 -31.93 -6.94
N GLY A 423 -2.81 -32.22 -5.93
CA GLY A 423 -2.37 -33.57 -5.60
C GLY A 423 -1.16 -34.09 -6.38
N ASP A 424 -0.88 -35.37 -6.20
CA ASP A 424 0.32 -36.01 -6.78
C ASP A 424 0.23 -36.17 -8.30
N GLY A 425 1.38 -36.07 -8.96
CA GLY A 425 1.51 -36.29 -10.41
C GLY A 425 1.18 -35.08 -11.30
N VAL A 426 0.76 -33.95 -10.72
CA VAL A 426 0.51 -32.71 -11.46
C VAL A 426 1.82 -31.93 -11.66
N LYS A 427 2.64 -31.84 -10.62
CA LYS A 427 3.92 -31.11 -10.64
C LYS A 427 5.05 -32.04 -11.06
N THR A 428 5.85 -31.58 -12.02
CA THR A 428 7.12 -32.21 -12.43
C THR A 428 8.26 -31.22 -12.25
N PRO A 429 9.45 -31.67 -11.82
CA PRO A 429 10.64 -30.81 -11.79
C PRO A 429 10.98 -30.22 -13.15
N ASP A 430 11.46 -28.97 -13.14
CA ASP A 430 12.02 -28.31 -14.31
C ASP A 430 13.40 -27.72 -13.98
N PRO A 431 14.49 -28.47 -14.20
CA PRO A 431 15.83 -28.08 -13.75
C PRO A 431 16.52 -27.07 -14.66
N TYR A 432 15.92 -26.61 -15.74
CA TYR A 432 16.56 -25.71 -16.72
C TYR A 432 16.55 -24.23 -16.31
N HIS A 433 16.54 -23.94 -15.02
CA HIS A 433 16.45 -22.57 -14.50
C HIS A 433 17.43 -22.34 -13.36
N VAL A 434 17.95 -21.12 -13.27
CA VAL A 434 18.86 -20.70 -12.21
C VAL A 434 18.26 -19.51 -11.42
N TYR A 435 18.42 -19.54 -10.10
CA TYR A 435 18.06 -18.42 -9.23
C TYR A 435 19.06 -17.27 -9.42
N MET A 436 18.56 -16.09 -9.78
CA MET A 436 19.42 -14.93 -10.01
C MET A 436 19.68 -14.19 -8.69
N LYS A 437 20.95 -13.97 -8.39
CA LYS A 437 21.43 -13.29 -7.19
C LYS A 437 22.67 -12.47 -7.49
N GLY A 438 22.97 -11.50 -6.62
CA GLY A 438 24.08 -10.56 -6.83
C GLY A 438 23.57 -9.15 -7.02
N LEU A 439 24.42 -8.15 -6.76
CA LEU A 439 24.07 -6.74 -6.90
C LEU A 439 23.74 -6.35 -8.33
N ASP A 440 24.27 -7.09 -9.31
CA ASP A 440 24.01 -6.89 -10.75
C ASP A 440 22.80 -7.72 -11.26
N SER A 441 22.10 -8.43 -10.33
CA SER A 441 20.89 -9.17 -10.69
C SER A 441 19.69 -8.23 -10.86
N PRO A 442 18.59 -8.68 -11.50
CA PRO A 442 17.39 -7.86 -11.68
C PRO A 442 16.81 -7.28 -10.38
N MET A 443 17.03 -7.95 -9.24
CA MET A 443 16.57 -7.49 -7.92
C MET A 443 17.58 -6.57 -7.21
N GLY A 444 18.82 -6.47 -7.70
CA GLY A 444 19.87 -5.63 -7.13
C GLY A 444 20.27 -6.02 -5.71
N THR A 445 20.22 -7.31 -5.37
CA THR A 445 20.50 -7.83 -4.03
C THR A 445 21.39 -9.08 -4.09
N VAL A 446 22.32 -9.20 -3.14
CA VAL A 446 23.22 -10.36 -3.09
C VAL A 446 22.45 -11.66 -2.83
N HIS A 447 21.37 -11.59 -2.05
CA HIS A 447 20.52 -12.75 -1.73
C HIS A 447 19.49 -13.09 -2.82
N GLY A 448 19.25 -12.20 -3.80
CA GLY A 448 18.37 -12.42 -4.95
C GLY A 448 16.87 -12.16 -4.74
N LEU A 449 16.43 -11.91 -3.50
CA LEU A 449 15.07 -11.45 -3.23
C LEU A 449 14.93 -9.94 -3.48
N SER A 450 13.71 -9.45 -3.70
CA SER A 450 13.42 -8.02 -3.74
C SER A 450 13.90 -7.30 -2.47
N LYS A 451 14.24 -6.01 -2.59
CA LYS A 451 14.75 -5.19 -1.47
C LYS A 451 13.72 -4.98 -0.37
N TYR A 452 12.45 -4.95 -0.75
CA TYR A 452 11.29 -4.83 0.13
C TYR A 452 10.21 -5.80 -0.36
N PRO A 453 9.37 -6.36 0.54
CA PRO A 453 8.28 -7.23 0.09
C PRO A 453 7.22 -6.43 -0.68
N TYR A 454 6.62 -7.04 -1.69
CA TYR A 454 5.45 -6.51 -2.34
C TYR A 454 4.26 -6.54 -1.38
N MET A 455 3.85 -5.34 -0.94
CA MET A 455 2.76 -5.14 -0.01
C MET A 455 1.45 -4.92 -0.74
N ARG A 456 0.37 -5.55 -0.25
CA ARG A 456 -0.98 -5.39 -0.80
C ARG A 456 -1.92 -4.61 0.10
N GLU A 457 -1.57 -4.44 1.35
CA GLU A 457 -2.35 -3.71 2.34
C GLU A 457 -1.43 -2.97 3.31
N ALA A 458 -1.90 -1.83 3.79
CA ALA A 458 -1.22 -0.95 4.73
C ALA A 458 -2.15 -0.58 5.89
N ARG A 459 -1.69 0.24 6.84
CA ARG A 459 -2.54 0.97 7.77
C ARG A 459 -3.39 1.95 6.97
N ARG A 460 -4.70 1.69 6.92
CA ARG A 460 -5.66 2.48 6.14
C ARG A 460 -6.31 3.50 7.05
N ILE A 461 -6.13 4.80 6.79
CA ILE A 461 -6.71 5.84 7.63
C ILE A 461 -8.24 5.74 7.67
N ILE A 462 -8.82 6.31 8.73
CA ILE A 462 -10.22 6.70 8.75
C ILE A 462 -10.23 8.18 8.38
N GLY A 463 -10.83 8.53 7.25
CA GLY A 463 -10.90 9.90 6.76
C GLY A 463 -11.67 10.81 7.71
N ARG A 464 -11.63 12.11 7.47
CA ARG A 464 -12.25 13.08 8.36
C ARG A 464 -13.75 12.87 8.51
N GLU A 465 -14.24 13.12 9.74
CA GLU A 465 -15.66 13.17 10.06
C GLU A 465 -16.33 14.35 9.36
N SER A 466 -17.58 14.16 8.98
CA SER A 466 -18.46 15.20 8.46
C SER A 466 -19.90 14.91 8.84
N PHE A 467 -20.81 15.84 8.55
CA PHE A 467 -22.25 15.62 8.81
C PHE A 467 -22.81 14.33 8.16
N LEU A 468 -22.27 13.94 6.98
CA LEU A 468 -22.68 12.71 6.30
C LEU A 468 -21.89 11.48 6.73
N TYR A 469 -20.77 11.66 7.41
CA TYR A 469 -19.83 10.61 7.81
C TYR A 469 -19.38 10.82 9.28
N GLU A 470 -20.32 10.67 10.21
CA GLU A 470 -20.09 10.92 11.65
C GLU A 470 -18.98 10.06 12.26
N ASN A 471 -18.67 8.89 11.68
CA ASN A 471 -17.58 8.00 12.09
C ASN A 471 -16.38 8.06 11.17
N GLY A 472 -16.25 9.13 10.40
CA GLY A 472 -15.21 9.31 9.38
C GLY A 472 -15.56 8.73 8.02
N PHE A 473 -14.89 9.24 6.99
CA PHE A 473 -15.08 8.83 5.60
C PHE A 473 -14.33 7.53 5.29
N MET A 474 -14.94 6.68 4.46
CA MET A 474 -14.31 5.47 3.91
C MET A 474 -14.97 5.08 2.58
N VAL A 475 -14.16 4.65 1.62
CA VAL A 475 -14.64 3.95 0.42
C VAL A 475 -14.84 2.48 0.75
N ASN A 476 -16.00 1.93 0.44
CA ASN A 476 -16.39 0.59 0.84
C ASN A 476 -16.59 -0.34 -0.38
N GLU A 477 -16.77 -1.64 -0.11
CA GLU A 477 -17.05 -2.66 -1.14
C GLU A 477 -18.14 -2.24 -2.12
N ILE A 478 -19.30 -1.82 -1.61
CA ILE A 478 -20.44 -1.47 -2.45
C ILE A 478 -20.23 -0.25 -3.32
N ASP A 479 -19.21 0.57 -3.05
CA ASP A 479 -18.91 1.75 -3.84
C ASP A 479 -18.30 1.42 -5.20
N ILE A 480 -17.68 0.25 -5.33
CA ILE A 480 -16.94 -0.14 -6.54
C ILE A 480 -17.33 -1.50 -7.11
N SER A 481 -17.87 -2.40 -6.31
CA SER A 481 -18.11 -3.81 -6.69
C SER A 481 -19.16 -3.95 -7.78
N ARG A 482 -18.90 -4.84 -8.74
CA ARG A 482 -19.86 -5.29 -9.77
C ARG A 482 -20.66 -6.51 -9.33
N ARG A 483 -20.50 -6.95 -8.08
CA ARG A 483 -21.15 -8.15 -7.56
C ARG A 483 -22.67 -8.05 -7.56
N ASN A 484 -23.31 -9.17 -7.84
CA ASN A 484 -24.75 -9.36 -7.61
C ASN A 484 -24.94 -9.93 -6.20
N TYR A 485 -25.67 -9.21 -5.34
CA TYR A 485 -25.86 -9.55 -3.93
C TYR A 485 -27.13 -10.41 -3.70
N GLN A 486 -27.58 -11.15 -4.71
CA GLN A 486 -28.72 -12.11 -4.60
C GLN A 486 -28.34 -13.46 -3.98
N ASP A 487 -27.03 -13.79 -3.93
CA ASP A 487 -26.55 -15.08 -3.47
C ASP A 487 -27.05 -15.40 -2.05
N ASP A 488 -27.26 -16.67 -1.78
CA ASP A 488 -27.74 -17.15 -0.47
C ASP A 488 -26.77 -16.80 0.67
N PHE A 489 -25.48 -16.60 0.36
CA PHE A 489 -24.51 -16.10 1.33
C PHE A 489 -25.00 -14.83 2.02
N TYR A 490 -25.49 -13.84 1.27
CA TYR A 490 -25.93 -12.55 1.83
C TYR A 490 -27.21 -12.68 2.62
N LYS A 491 -28.17 -13.47 2.15
CA LYS A 491 -29.42 -13.73 2.86
C LYS A 491 -29.20 -14.45 4.19
N THR A 492 -28.21 -15.35 4.22
CA THR A 492 -27.88 -16.16 5.40
C THR A 492 -27.03 -15.39 6.41
N ASN A 493 -26.08 -14.57 5.93
CA ASN A 493 -25.06 -13.94 6.77
C ASN A 493 -25.36 -12.49 7.15
N LEU A 494 -26.37 -11.85 6.56
CA LEU A 494 -26.83 -10.51 6.94
C LEU A 494 -28.16 -10.62 7.70
N SER A 495 -28.33 -9.77 8.72
CA SER A 495 -29.64 -9.64 9.33
C SER A 495 -30.66 -9.12 8.31
N PRO A 496 -31.97 -9.41 8.46
CA PRO A 496 -33.00 -8.89 7.54
C PRO A 496 -32.97 -7.35 7.42
N ALA A 497 -32.63 -6.65 8.50
CA ALA A 497 -32.50 -5.19 8.48
C ALA A 497 -31.27 -4.75 7.67
N THR A 498 -30.09 -5.37 7.88
CA THR A 498 -28.86 -5.10 7.15
C THR A 498 -29.03 -5.42 5.67
N TYR A 499 -29.67 -6.53 5.33
CA TYR A 499 -29.96 -6.93 3.94
C TYR A 499 -30.84 -5.90 3.23
N ARG A 500 -31.91 -5.39 3.87
CA ARG A 500 -32.73 -4.30 3.32
C ARG A 500 -31.93 -3.01 3.13
N ARG A 501 -31.08 -2.65 4.08
CA ARG A 501 -30.19 -1.47 3.97
C ARG A 501 -29.21 -1.59 2.81
N LEU A 502 -28.68 -2.80 2.57
CA LEU A 502 -27.82 -3.08 1.40
C LEU A 502 -28.56 -2.75 0.11
N HIS A 503 -29.76 -3.32 -0.10
CA HIS A 503 -30.53 -3.05 -1.32
C HIS A 503 -30.87 -1.57 -1.51
N ALA A 504 -31.21 -0.87 -0.41
CA ALA A 504 -31.43 0.57 -0.45
C ALA A 504 -30.15 1.34 -0.87
N ALA A 505 -28.99 0.94 -0.36
CA ALA A 505 -27.70 1.56 -0.72
C ALA A 505 -27.29 1.26 -2.18
N LEU A 506 -27.62 0.05 -2.69
CA LEU A 506 -27.37 -0.32 -4.09
C LEU A 506 -28.24 0.47 -5.06
N ALA A 507 -29.46 0.85 -4.64
CA ALA A 507 -30.46 1.45 -5.53
C ALA A 507 -30.00 2.79 -6.13
N GLY A 508 -29.27 3.63 -5.39
CA GLY A 508 -28.88 4.93 -5.91
C GLY A 508 -30.08 5.72 -6.44
N LEU A 509 -30.01 6.20 -7.71
CA LEU A 509 -31.13 6.90 -8.36
C LEU A 509 -32.31 5.98 -8.68
N GLU A 510 -32.12 4.68 -8.77
CA GLU A 510 -33.23 3.73 -8.94
C GLU A 510 -34.14 3.67 -7.70
N GLY A 511 -33.68 4.19 -6.56
CA GLY A 511 -34.50 4.38 -5.38
C GLY A 511 -35.79 5.19 -5.66
N PHE A 512 -35.79 6.07 -6.66
CA PHE A 512 -37.01 6.76 -7.09
C PHE A 512 -38.06 5.80 -7.69
N LYS A 513 -37.64 4.70 -8.35
CA LYS A 513 -38.54 3.66 -8.84
C LYS A 513 -39.19 2.93 -7.65
N VAL A 514 -38.38 2.66 -6.60
CA VAL A 514 -38.88 2.05 -5.38
C VAL A 514 -39.89 2.95 -4.67
N LEU A 515 -39.59 4.23 -4.56
CA LEU A 515 -40.49 5.22 -3.94
C LEU A 515 -41.82 5.38 -4.67
N ARG A 516 -41.83 5.19 -6.00
CA ARG A 516 -43.08 5.24 -6.82
C ARG A 516 -43.82 3.90 -6.85
N GLY A 517 -43.25 2.86 -6.28
CA GLY A 517 -43.83 1.50 -6.36
C GLY A 517 -43.58 0.77 -7.68
N ASP A 518 -42.74 1.30 -8.55
CA ASP A 518 -42.41 0.71 -9.87
C ASP A 518 -41.41 -0.47 -9.73
N ALA A 519 -40.74 -0.59 -8.59
CA ALA A 519 -39.82 -1.67 -8.25
C ALA A 519 -39.79 -1.94 -6.75
N SER A 520 -39.54 -3.20 -6.32
CA SER A 520 -39.20 -3.48 -4.92
C SER A 520 -37.69 -3.32 -4.67
N PRO A 521 -37.27 -2.96 -3.45
CA PRO A 521 -35.84 -2.88 -3.11
C PRO A 521 -35.06 -4.15 -3.46
N GLU A 522 -35.67 -5.31 -3.23
CA GLU A 522 -35.06 -6.63 -3.44
C GLU A 522 -34.79 -6.94 -4.93
N GLN A 523 -35.41 -6.21 -5.85
CA GLN A 523 -35.13 -6.32 -7.29
C GLN A 523 -33.83 -5.61 -7.70
N ILE A 524 -33.31 -4.71 -6.84
CA ILE A 524 -32.06 -3.99 -7.08
C ILE A 524 -30.94 -4.74 -6.34
N THR A 525 -30.25 -5.59 -7.04
CA THR A 525 -29.30 -6.55 -6.46
C THR A 525 -27.84 -6.24 -6.74
N ARG A 526 -27.57 -5.27 -7.61
CA ARG A 526 -26.22 -4.76 -7.91
C ARG A 526 -26.27 -3.29 -8.27
N ARG A 527 -25.14 -2.62 -8.14
CA ARG A 527 -24.94 -1.30 -8.73
C ARG A 527 -24.72 -1.41 -10.25
N LYS A 528 -24.90 -0.31 -10.95
CA LYS A 528 -24.63 -0.18 -12.39
C LYS A 528 -23.34 0.60 -12.68
N ARG A 529 -22.74 1.21 -11.67
CA ARG A 529 -21.49 1.94 -11.70
C ARG A 529 -20.94 2.11 -10.28
N SER A 530 -19.67 2.57 -10.18
CA SER A 530 -19.09 3.01 -8.90
C SER A 530 -19.79 4.25 -8.34
N THR A 531 -19.56 4.53 -7.06
CA THR A 531 -19.96 5.80 -6.45
C THR A 531 -19.18 6.95 -7.10
N ILE A 532 -19.87 8.05 -7.40
CA ILE A 532 -19.29 9.27 -7.93
C ILE A 532 -19.10 10.25 -6.79
N TYR A 533 -17.89 10.72 -6.62
CA TYR A 533 -17.51 11.63 -5.54
C TYR A 533 -17.31 13.07 -6.07
N PRO A 534 -17.94 14.08 -5.43
CA PRO A 534 -17.77 15.47 -5.85
C PRO A 534 -16.35 16.00 -5.64
N ASP A 535 -15.60 15.37 -4.77
CA ASP A 535 -14.22 15.67 -4.40
C ASP A 535 -13.20 14.70 -5.01
N SER A 536 -13.54 14.04 -6.11
CA SER A 536 -12.61 13.18 -6.83
C SER A 536 -11.41 13.95 -7.38
N LEU A 537 -10.20 13.52 -7.05
CA LEU A 537 -8.92 14.08 -7.51
C LEU A 537 -8.09 13.09 -8.34
N GLY A 538 -8.55 11.86 -8.48
CA GLY A 538 -7.85 10.82 -9.22
C GLY A 538 -8.78 9.69 -9.61
N ILE A 539 -8.25 8.73 -10.36
CA ILE A 539 -8.99 7.59 -10.90
C ILE A 539 -8.22 6.30 -10.75
N GLY A 540 -8.94 5.18 -10.73
CA GLY A 540 -8.36 3.84 -10.78
C GLY A 540 -9.34 2.85 -11.40
N HIS A 541 -8.81 1.77 -11.97
CA HIS A 541 -9.61 0.64 -12.44
C HIS A 541 -8.84 -0.66 -12.27
N TYR A 542 -9.27 -1.48 -11.33
CA TYR A 542 -8.74 -2.82 -11.09
C TYR A 542 -9.80 -3.71 -10.49
N ALA A 543 -9.63 -5.04 -10.58
CA ALA A 543 -10.50 -5.99 -9.90
C ALA A 543 -10.31 -5.90 -8.38
N ILE A 544 -11.33 -6.30 -7.64
CA ILE A 544 -11.17 -6.66 -6.23
C ILE A 544 -10.47 -8.02 -6.21
N ASP A 545 -9.13 -7.96 -6.15
CA ASP A 545 -8.24 -9.11 -6.28
C ASP A 545 -7.59 -9.42 -4.93
N PHE A 546 -8.18 -10.39 -4.23
CA PHE A 546 -7.74 -10.79 -2.91
C PHE A 546 -6.59 -11.78 -2.92
N HIS A 547 -5.64 -11.54 -2.02
CA HIS A 547 -4.64 -12.49 -1.56
C HIS A 547 -4.90 -12.78 -0.08
N PRO A 548 -5.91 -13.61 0.23
CA PRO A 548 -6.47 -13.70 1.58
C PRO A 548 -5.49 -14.29 2.59
N CYS A 549 -5.65 -13.87 3.85
CA CYS A 549 -4.87 -14.41 4.95
C CYS A 549 -5.25 -15.87 5.26
N MET A 550 -4.38 -16.53 6.01
CA MET A 550 -4.59 -17.89 6.55
C MET A 550 -4.62 -17.88 8.07
N THR A 551 -5.33 -18.83 8.67
CA THR A 551 -5.37 -19.03 10.12
C THR A 551 -4.17 -19.79 10.65
N GLU A 552 -3.57 -20.62 9.81
CA GLU A 552 -2.36 -21.40 10.10
C GLU A 552 -1.38 -21.16 8.96
N TYR A 553 -0.18 -20.72 9.31
CA TYR A 553 0.84 -20.46 8.33
C TYR A 553 2.24 -20.58 8.97
N PRO A 554 3.28 -21.11 8.30
CA PRO A 554 3.21 -21.79 7.01
C PRO A 554 2.34 -23.05 7.05
N ALA A 555 1.97 -23.54 5.88
CA ALA A 555 1.20 -24.78 5.76
C ALA A 555 2.07 -25.96 6.23
N GLU A 556 1.69 -26.55 7.35
CA GLU A 556 2.34 -27.75 7.88
C GLU A 556 1.67 -29.04 7.41
N LYS A 557 0.52 -28.91 6.74
CA LYS A 557 -0.29 -30.04 6.29
C LYS A 557 -0.75 -29.81 4.84
N PRO A 558 -0.83 -30.86 4.03
CA PRO A 558 -1.43 -30.80 2.70
C PRO A 558 -2.83 -30.19 2.75
N GLY A 559 -3.16 -29.35 1.76
CA GLY A 559 -4.48 -28.73 1.65
C GLY A 559 -4.73 -27.61 2.66
N ASN A 560 -3.70 -26.92 3.15
CA ASN A 560 -3.90 -25.72 3.95
C ASN A 560 -4.77 -24.73 3.18
N THR A 561 -5.82 -24.23 3.83
CA THR A 561 -6.85 -23.41 3.20
C THR A 561 -6.83 -22.01 3.74
N GLU A 562 -7.27 -21.10 2.89
CA GLU A 562 -7.58 -19.74 3.27
C GLU A 562 -8.66 -19.70 4.37
N ARG A 563 -8.69 -18.60 5.10
CA ARG A 563 -9.73 -18.34 6.08
C ARG A 563 -11.11 -18.40 5.40
N LYS A 564 -12.03 -19.16 5.97
CA LYS A 564 -13.34 -19.38 5.38
C LYS A 564 -14.08 -18.05 5.12
N GLY A 565 -14.52 -17.86 3.88
CA GLY A 565 -15.29 -16.68 3.46
C GLY A 565 -14.45 -15.49 3.01
N GLU A 566 -13.12 -15.53 3.09
CA GLU A 566 -12.25 -14.43 2.66
C GLU A 566 -12.44 -14.05 1.19
N ARG A 567 -12.55 -15.04 0.30
CA ARG A 567 -12.70 -14.78 -1.14
C ARG A 567 -14.11 -14.36 -1.59
N VAL A 568 -15.07 -14.25 -0.70
CA VAL A 568 -16.46 -13.90 -1.09
C VAL A 568 -16.50 -12.52 -1.75
N GLY A 569 -15.71 -11.56 -1.28
CA GLY A 569 -15.61 -10.23 -1.88
C GLY A 569 -14.86 -10.15 -3.21
N GLN A 570 -14.10 -11.19 -3.58
CA GLN A 570 -13.30 -11.19 -4.80
C GLN A 570 -14.17 -11.08 -6.05
N GLY A 571 -13.78 -10.24 -7.02
CA GLY A 571 -14.52 -10.09 -8.26
C GLY A 571 -14.17 -8.83 -9.03
N GLN A 572 -14.98 -8.53 -10.04
CA GLN A 572 -14.80 -7.34 -10.85
C GLN A 572 -15.24 -6.07 -10.10
N ALA A 573 -14.52 -4.97 -10.33
CA ALA A 573 -14.95 -3.65 -9.94
C ALA A 573 -15.29 -2.79 -11.16
N TYR A 574 -16.08 -1.75 -10.95
CA TYR A 574 -16.24 -0.66 -11.91
C TYR A 574 -15.00 0.25 -11.88
N PRO A 575 -14.75 1.05 -12.92
CA PRO A 575 -13.85 2.19 -12.84
C PRO A 575 -14.24 3.07 -11.66
N PHE A 576 -13.28 3.50 -10.86
CA PHE A 576 -13.53 4.20 -9.60
C PHE A 576 -12.69 5.47 -9.46
N GLN A 577 -13.08 6.32 -8.52
CA GLN A 577 -12.48 7.61 -8.24
C GLN A 577 -11.71 7.60 -6.93
N VAL A 578 -10.75 8.53 -6.79
CA VAL A 578 -9.99 8.79 -5.58
C VAL A 578 -10.49 10.09 -4.96
N PRO A 579 -11.41 10.04 -3.98
CA PRO A 579 -11.92 11.25 -3.34
C PRO A 579 -10.90 11.86 -2.37
N LEU A 580 -10.77 13.19 -2.37
CA LEU A 580 -9.86 13.90 -1.47
C LEU A 580 -10.09 13.54 0.00
N ARG A 581 -11.34 13.35 0.43
CA ARG A 581 -11.68 12.93 1.80
C ARG A 581 -11.03 11.61 2.21
N SER A 582 -10.75 10.71 1.26
CA SER A 582 -10.04 9.46 1.56
C SER A 582 -8.55 9.65 1.84
N MET A 583 -8.00 10.82 1.49
CA MET A 583 -6.58 11.15 1.61
C MET A 583 -6.29 12.03 2.84
N LEU A 584 -7.32 12.52 3.52
CA LEU A 584 -7.20 13.47 4.63
C LEU A 584 -7.43 12.76 5.97
N PRO A 585 -6.38 12.61 6.79
CA PRO A 585 -6.50 11.96 8.09
C PRO A 585 -7.25 12.85 9.09
N GLN A 586 -7.81 12.21 10.12
CA GLN A 586 -8.36 12.93 11.27
C GLN A 586 -7.22 13.58 12.07
N ASN A 587 -7.50 14.73 12.65
CA ASN A 587 -6.68 15.42 13.66
C ASN A 587 -5.31 15.97 13.23
N ILE A 588 -4.81 15.69 12.02
CA ILE A 588 -3.56 16.25 11.51
C ILE A 588 -3.84 17.03 10.24
N ASP A 589 -3.57 18.34 10.25
CA ASP A 589 -4.02 19.26 9.21
C ASP A 589 -3.05 19.39 8.02
N ASN A 590 -1.76 19.12 8.23
CA ASN A 590 -0.72 19.18 7.19
C ASN A 590 -0.19 17.80 6.76
N LEU A 591 -0.97 16.74 7.00
CA LEU A 591 -0.68 15.39 6.52
C LEU A 591 -1.67 15.02 5.40
N ILE A 592 -1.13 14.56 4.27
CA ILE A 592 -1.89 13.98 3.16
C ILE A 592 -1.44 12.53 3.00
N VAL A 593 -2.40 11.62 2.94
CA VAL A 593 -2.14 10.17 2.80
C VAL A 593 -2.42 9.75 1.36
N THR A 594 -1.57 8.90 0.80
CA THR A 594 -1.71 8.39 -0.56
C THR A 594 -1.42 6.89 -0.66
N GLY A 595 -1.57 6.31 -1.84
CA GLY A 595 -1.32 4.89 -2.08
C GLY A 595 -2.26 3.98 -1.30
N LYS A 596 -1.74 2.88 -0.77
CA LYS A 596 -2.51 1.82 -0.08
C LYS A 596 -3.10 2.25 1.27
N SER A 597 -2.65 3.39 1.80
CA SER A 597 -2.99 3.86 3.15
C SER A 597 -4.19 4.80 3.20
N ILE A 598 -4.79 5.18 2.07
CA ILE A 598 -5.98 6.03 2.04
C ILE A 598 -7.18 5.35 2.72
N ALA A 599 -8.23 6.13 3.00
CA ALA A 599 -9.44 5.64 3.67
C ALA A 599 -10.29 4.74 2.75
N VAL A 600 -9.94 3.48 2.71
CA VAL A 600 -10.64 2.41 1.98
C VAL A 600 -10.86 1.21 2.91
N SER A 601 -11.93 0.45 2.71
CA SER A 601 -12.14 -0.81 3.44
C SER A 601 -11.16 -1.90 2.98
N HIS A 602 -11.05 -2.98 3.75
CA HIS A 602 -10.25 -4.15 3.39
C HIS A 602 -10.58 -4.70 1.99
N ILE A 603 -11.90 -4.80 1.68
CA ILE A 603 -12.35 -5.28 0.37
C ILE A 603 -12.03 -4.28 -0.74
N ALA A 604 -12.31 -2.99 -0.51
CA ALA A 604 -11.98 -1.95 -1.48
C ALA A 604 -10.46 -1.83 -1.70
N ALA A 605 -9.64 -2.00 -0.65
CA ALA A 605 -8.17 -1.97 -0.74
C ALA A 605 -7.61 -2.97 -1.75
N ALA A 606 -8.28 -4.12 -1.95
CA ALA A 606 -7.87 -5.09 -2.96
C ALA A 606 -7.93 -4.57 -4.41
N ALA A 607 -8.66 -3.47 -4.66
CA ALA A 607 -8.68 -2.76 -5.93
C ALA A 607 -7.84 -1.47 -5.91
N TYR A 608 -7.74 -0.80 -4.76
CA TYR A 608 -7.02 0.47 -4.57
C TYR A 608 -5.54 0.24 -4.20
N ARG A 609 -4.79 -0.51 -5.02
CA ARG A 609 -3.40 -0.90 -4.69
C ARG A 609 -2.44 -1.07 -5.87
N VAL A 610 -2.95 -1.01 -7.13
CA VAL A 610 -2.11 -1.29 -8.29
C VAL A 610 -1.51 -0.02 -8.90
N HIS A 611 -0.59 -0.19 -9.83
CA HIS A 611 0.33 0.79 -10.37
C HIS A 611 -0.33 2.12 -10.81
N SER A 612 -1.36 2.05 -11.68
CA SER A 612 -2.01 3.26 -12.19
C SER A 612 -2.78 4.02 -11.12
N PHE A 613 -3.40 3.31 -10.17
CA PHE A 613 -4.06 3.92 -9.02
C PHE A 613 -3.04 4.58 -8.09
N GLU A 614 -1.94 3.92 -7.75
CA GLU A 614 -0.92 4.50 -6.88
C GLU A 614 -0.35 5.78 -7.46
N TRP A 615 -0.01 5.76 -8.75
CA TRP A 615 0.42 7.00 -9.43
C TRP A 615 -0.65 8.09 -9.37
N SER A 616 -1.92 7.74 -9.67
CA SER A 616 -3.03 8.68 -9.67
C SER A 616 -3.26 9.32 -8.30
N SER A 617 -3.24 8.52 -7.23
CA SER A 617 -3.37 9.03 -5.85
C SER A 617 -2.16 9.86 -5.43
N GLY A 618 -0.96 9.48 -5.84
CA GLY A 618 0.26 10.25 -5.62
C GLY A 618 0.22 11.61 -6.31
N ALA A 619 -0.15 11.63 -7.59
CA ALA A 619 -0.31 12.87 -8.35
C ALA A 619 -1.35 13.81 -7.72
N ALA A 620 -2.46 13.26 -7.24
CA ALA A 620 -3.46 14.00 -6.49
C ALA A 620 -2.89 14.59 -5.19
N ALA A 621 -2.10 13.81 -4.41
CA ALA A 621 -1.48 14.26 -3.17
C ALA A 621 -0.47 15.39 -3.40
N GLY A 622 0.47 15.21 -4.33
CA GLY A 622 1.50 16.21 -4.65
C GLY A 622 0.89 17.52 -5.17
N THR A 623 -0.09 17.41 -6.08
CA THR A 623 -0.80 18.60 -6.60
C THR A 623 -1.60 19.30 -5.51
N THR A 624 -2.28 18.55 -4.62
CA THR A 624 -3.04 19.12 -3.49
C THR A 624 -2.12 19.86 -2.53
N ALA A 625 -0.98 19.29 -2.17
CA ALA A 625 0.00 19.91 -1.28
C ALA A 625 0.55 21.21 -1.89
N ALA A 626 0.95 21.19 -3.17
CA ALA A 626 1.43 22.37 -3.87
C ALA A 626 0.36 23.46 -3.96
N PHE A 627 -0.89 23.10 -4.29
CA PHE A 627 -2.03 24.00 -4.35
C PHE A 627 -2.33 24.63 -2.98
N ALA A 628 -2.29 23.82 -1.92
CA ALA A 628 -2.55 24.28 -0.55
C ALA A 628 -1.54 25.35 -0.08
N ILE A 629 -0.26 25.18 -0.42
CA ILE A 629 0.78 26.17 -0.17
C ILE A 629 0.48 27.45 -0.97
N GLU A 630 0.22 27.36 -2.25
CA GLU A 630 -0.01 28.51 -3.13
C GLU A 630 -1.27 29.32 -2.76
N GLU A 631 -2.32 28.64 -2.35
CA GLU A 631 -3.60 29.24 -1.98
C GLU A 631 -3.73 29.56 -0.49
N GLN A 632 -2.70 29.24 0.30
CA GLN A 632 -2.66 29.50 1.75
C GLN A 632 -3.87 28.89 2.49
N LEU A 633 -4.14 27.60 2.26
CA LEU A 633 -5.26 26.87 2.85
C LEU A 633 -4.83 25.50 3.37
N LEU A 634 -5.65 24.95 4.25
CA LEU A 634 -5.50 23.56 4.69
C LEU A 634 -6.38 22.64 3.82
N PRO A 635 -5.89 21.47 3.37
CA PRO A 635 -6.62 20.61 2.44
C PRO A 635 -8.03 20.21 2.90
N TYR A 636 -8.27 20.08 4.20
CA TYR A 636 -9.60 19.75 4.71
C TYR A 636 -10.64 20.83 4.44
N GLN A 637 -10.24 22.10 4.31
CA GLN A 637 -11.14 23.21 3.99
C GLN A 637 -11.75 23.09 2.58
N LEU A 638 -11.10 22.32 1.69
CA LEU A 638 -11.61 22.02 0.35
C LEU A 638 -12.85 21.13 0.36
N VAL A 639 -12.99 20.31 1.41
CA VAL A 639 -14.03 19.28 1.56
C VAL A 639 -15.03 19.56 2.68
N GLU A 640 -15.04 20.78 3.21
CA GLU A 640 -16.10 21.21 4.14
C GLU A 640 -17.46 21.25 3.42
N GLU A 641 -18.48 20.81 4.15
CA GLU A 641 -19.84 20.74 3.59
C GLU A 641 -20.48 22.15 3.41
N PRO A 642 -21.19 22.41 2.34
CA PRO A 642 -21.49 21.48 1.22
C PRO A 642 -20.37 21.47 0.17
N ILE A 643 -19.70 20.32 0.01
CA ILE A 643 -18.52 20.14 -0.85
C ILE A 643 -18.70 20.64 -2.28
N PHE A 644 -19.89 20.43 -2.89
CA PHE A 644 -20.18 20.86 -4.26
C PHE A 644 -20.18 22.39 -4.46
N ARG A 645 -20.14 23.18 -3.39
CA ARG A 645 -20.03 24.65 -3.44
C ARG A 645 -18.61 25.16 -3.28
N SER A 646 -17.65 24.30 -2.94
CA SER A 646 -16.26 24.68 -2.77
C SER A 646 -15.64 25.08 -4.11
N LYS A 647 -15.42 26.40 -4.31
CA LYS A 647 -14.77 26.92 -5.52
C LYS A 647 -13.31 26.48 -5.60
N LYS A 648 -12.60 26.48 -4.46
CA LYS A 648 -11.19 26.09 -4.39
C LYS A 648 -11.00 24.61 -4.72
N LEU A 649 -11.91 23.73 -4.34
CA LEU A 649 -11.90 22.33 -4.77
C LEU A 649 -12.08 22.21 -6.30
N GLN A 650 -12.96 23.02 -6.88
CA GLN A 650 -13.14 23.02 -8.33
C GLN A 650 -11.90 23.55 -9.06
N GLU A 651 -11.23 24.59 -8.54
CA GLU A 651 -9.96 25.10 -9.05
C GLU A 651 -8.86 24.03 -9.01
N LEU A 652 -8.74 23.30 -7.88
CA LEU A 652 -7.81 22.18 -7.75
C LEU A 652 -8.08 21.06 -8.78
N ARG A 653 -9.34 20.68 -8.96
CA ARG A 653 -9.74 19.68 -9.96
C ARG A 653 -9.42 20.13 -11.38
N GLN A 654 -9.73 21.38 -11.71
CA GLN A 654 -9.40 21.98 -13.01
C GLN A 654 -7.88 22.01 -13.26
N ARG A 655 -7.07 22.26 -12.21
CA ARG A 655 -5.61 22.22 -12.29
C ARG A 655 -5.12 20.79 -12.59
N LEU A 656 -5.68 19.78 -11.93
CA LEU A 656 -5.34 18.38 -12.19
C LEU A 656 -5.69 17.99 -13.63
N ASP A 657 -6.93 18.26 -14.07
CA ASP A 657 -7.38 17.92 -15.41
C ASP A 657 -6.58 18.69 -16.50
N ALA A 658 -6.24 19.97 -16.27
CA ALA A 658 -5.41 20.78 -17.18
C ALA A 658 -3.95 20.29 -17.26
N ASN A 659 -3.50 19.57 -16.26
CA ASN A 659 -2.20 18.94 -16.20
C ASN A 659 -2.23 17.46 -16.65
N ASP A 660 -3.26 17.03 -17.35
CA ASP A 660 -3.46 15.64 -17.80
C ASP A 660 -3.42 14.62 -16.65
N ASN A 661 -3.87 15.01 -15.46
CA ASN A 661 -4.14 14.14 -14.32
C ASN A 661 -5.66 14.00 -14.17
N PRO A 662 -6.29 13.00 -14.79
CA PRO A 662 -7.75 12.94 -14.87
C PRO A 662 -8.37 12.72 -13.50
N THR A 663 -9.36 13.57 -13.16
CA THR A 663 -10.15 13.45 -11.93
C THR A 663 -11.40 12.59 -12.09
N ASN A 664 -11.76 12.26 -13.34
CA ASN A 664 -12.89 11.43 -13.69
C ASN A 664 -12.58 10.57 -14.91
N PHE A 665 -13.29 9.45 -15.05
CA PHE A 665 -13.36 8.73 -16.32
C PHE A 665 -14.25 9.49 -17.33
N PRO A 666 -14.04 9.30 -18.65
CA PRO A 666 -14.93 9.85 -19.67
C PRO A 666 -16.38 9.46 -19.42
N ASN A 667 -17.30 10.37 -19.72
CA ASN A 667 -18.74 10.18 -19.55
C ASN A 667 -19.18 9.90 -18.10
N THR A 668 -18.38 10.24 -17.09
CA THR A 668 -18.77 10.12 -15.69
C THR A 668 -19.93 11.06 -15.37
N SER A 669 -21.07 10.48 -14.99
CA SER A 669 -22.28 11.21 -14.60
C SER A 669 -23.11 10.37 -13.65
N ILE A 670 -23.85 11.02 -12.75
CA ILE A 670 -24.85 10.35 -11.91
C ILE A 670 -25.96 9.69 -12.74
N PHE A 671 -26.14 10.10 -13.99
CA PHE A 671 -27.12 9.53 -14.93
C PHE A 671 -26.56 8.34 -15.72
N ASN A 672 -25.25 8.08 -15.70
CA ASN A 672 -24.69 6.85 -16.27
C ASN A 672 -25.15 5.68 -15.43
N ASP A 673 -25.82 4.76 -16.03
CA ASP A 673 -26.43 3.63 -15.34
C ASP A 673 -25.84 2.26 -15.70
N ASN A 674 -24.88 2.24 -16.63
CA ASN A 674 -24.23 1.01 -17.03
C ASN A 674 -22.78 1.22 -17.49
N TRP A 675 -21.85 0.60 -16.78
CA TRP A 675 -20.42 0.53 -17.15
C TRP A 675 -19.98 -0.93 -17.35
N ASP A 676 -20.91 -1.80 -17.76
CA ASP A 676 -20.62 -3.23 -17.95
C ASP A 676 -19.61 -3.50 -19.07
N ASP A 677 -19.44 -2.56 -20.01
CA ASP A 677 -18.47 -2.68 -21.10
C ASP A 677 -17.02 -2.40 -20.67
N TRP A 678 -16.82 -1.82 -19.49
CA TRP A 678 -15.48 -1.61 -18.96
C TRP A 678 -14.89 -2.94 -18.44
N ARG A 679 -13.76 -3.36 -19.03
CA ARG A 679 -13.07 -4.62 -18.75
C ARG A 679 -11.66 -4.40 -18.22
#